data_41fe6531f8e6424a807943f16e826e8b
#
_entry.id   41fe6531f8e6424a807943f16e826e8b
#
_cell.length_a   1.000
_cell.length_b   1.000
_cell.length_c   1.000
_cell.angle_alpha   90.00
_cell.angle_beta   90.00
_cell.angle_gamma   90.00
#
_symmetry.space_group_name_H-M   'P 1'
#
loop_
_entity.id
_entity.type
_entity.pdbx_description
1 polymer ?
#
loop_
_entity_poly.entity_id
_entity_poly.type
_entity_poly.pdbx_seq_one_letter_code
_entity_poly.pdbx_strand_id
1 'polypeptide(L)'
;MLGDKRTFFVCLLGCLIFTVRFAQWQRDYQEDIRTCQTNSVQHFLIYADKIAVDGNLMKCDAFWVEKREELKLTAFLKNEEQQKELKSTADSFTIECQADVTPVNQPTNENEFDYRKYCQSQNIFLSAFIKDWCNVKKVDSSQAFKPVLFLHDFRKRCALSFQKLPEPLDWYAMILLLGMRTDDLSDVYSSIKKLGLLYIFCLSGMHVFYLSSFLCRFVQKFGIDYETGQLFNLIVLPCFILVGGGSPSLIRAVMMNVLVIGCNRLLKIKLTPLTAWSYVLLINLMSCPRLLFGFGTQLSYLLTLAIILQKGEKRIAASLKINLLSLPIVLYQTYQWNIFTCLFSLMILPLFECIILPATVLGVVIPGRFFSSACALVLRTVSNLLQFLAELPGNIVFGKPSLTFVLMMLFLAAMTETAKNGLKLWIMMITCYGAMFLAIHFPLSSEIVYFDIGQGDCTLIRSRFNREIIMIDTGGKVSFNTQKWQKRKGRTNGETIVANYLLSKGVKKIDRLYLTHQDADHVANFPSISQTIEIKQVIVPRGMENLASFKKRIEESAIGLESVRGVTTQDYDDSDNLRLLHPSESGRGTNDDSLVLWYDFNGIKCIFTGDLPQAGEKEVIAKHPEINADILKTGHHGSKTSTSPEFVRRINPKLAIISCGRNNRYGHPNQETLKTLNNAGIPYLSTANYGMIKLRKNFAKMPYLCVYGDGTASRFNLPLRRLLRHNPKG
;
A
#
# COMPACT_ATOMS: atom_id res chain seq x y z
N MET A 1 35.94 -16.63 -5.45
CA MET A 1 35.78 -16.38 -4.02
C MET A 1 35.30 -17.59 -3.19
N LEU A 2 34.70 -18.62 -3.77
CA LEU A 2 34.32 -19.86 -3.06
C LEU A 2 35.43 -20.92 -2.96
N GLY A 3 36.65 -20.58 -3.30
CA GLY A 3 37.79 -21.52 -3.31
C GLY A 3 38.52 -21.73 -1.99
N ASP A 4 38.21 -20.91 -0.97
CA ASP A 4 38.81 -21.07 0.35
C ASP A 4 37.85 -21.83 1.28
N LYS A 5 38.28 -23.02 1.73
CA LYS A 5 37.51 -23.87 2.67
C LYS A 5 37.05 -23.09 3.91
N ARG A 6 37.87 -22.14 4.39
CA ARG A 6 37.51 -21.30 5.57
C ARG A 6 36.33 -20.40 5.26
N THR A 7 36.30 -19.72 4.12
CA THR A 7 35.19 -18.87 3.69
C THR A 7 33.91 -19.68 3.53
N PHE A 8 33.98 -20.88 2.95
CA PHE A 8 32.84 -21.80 2.85
C PHE A 8 32.28 -22.17 4.22
N PHE A 9 33.13 -22.57 5.17
CA PHE A 9 32.68 -22.92 6.52
C PHE A 9 32.07 -21.75 7.27
N VAL A 10 32.63 -20.53 7.15
CA VAL A 10 32.07 -19.32 7.75
C VAL A 10 30.70 -19.00 7.17
N CYS A 11 30.53 -19.10 5.86
CA CYS A 11 29.23 -18.92 5.21
C CYS A 11 28.21 -19.97 5.65
N LEU A 12 28.60 -21.23 5.72
CA LEU A 12 27.74 -22.32 6.17
C LEU A 12 27.29 -22.12 7.63
N LEU A 13 28.24 -21.77 8.52
CA LEU A 13 27.94 -21.48 9.92
C LEU A 13 26.98 -20.28 10.03
N GLY A 14 27.20 -19.21 9.27
CA GLY A 14 26.32 -18.05 9.21
C GLY A 14 24.91 -18.42 8.76
N CYS A 15 24.77 -19.25 7.72
CA CYS A 15 23.48 -19.77 7.27
C CYS A 15 22.78 -20.62 8.35
N LEU A 16 23.52 -21.45 9.06
CA LEU A 16 23.00 -22.28 10.13
C LEU A 16 22.48 -21.41 11.30
N ILE A 17 23.28 -20.45 11.76
CA ILE A 17 22.89 -19.52 12.83
C ILE A 17 21.63 -18.74 12.42
N PHE A 18 21.59 -18.22 11.19
CA PHE A 18 20.42 -17.52 10.68
C PHE A 18 19.17 -18.43 10.63
N THR A 19 19.33 -19.67 10.19
CA THR A 19 18.22 -20.64 10.14
C THR A 19 17.66 -20.93 11.54
N VAL A 20 18.53 -21.13 12.53
CA VAL A 20 18.13 -21.33 13.93
C VAL A 20 17.40 -20.09 14.46
N ARG A 21 17.95 -18.89 14.22
CA ARG A 21 17.32 -17.64 14.63
C ARG A 21 15.98 -17.39 13.96
N PHE A 22 15.86 -17.70 12.66
CA PHE A 22 14.59 -17.62 11.93
C PHE A 22 13.55 -18.61 12.49
N ALA A 23 13.96 -19.82 12.81
CA ALA A 23 13.07 -20.82 13.43
C ALA A 23 12.61 -20.39 14.84
N GLN A 24 13.49 -19.78 15.66
CA GLN A 24 13.11 -19.18 16.93
C GLN A 24 12.09 -18.06 16.73
N TRP A 25 12.40 -17.09 15.85
CA TRP A 25 11.51 -15.99 15.53
C TRP A 25 10.12 -16.49 15.06
N GLN A 26 10.08 -17.59 14.32
CA GLN A 26 8.82 -18.16 13.84
C GLN A 26 8.03 -18.85 14.98
N ARG A 27 8.71 -19.42 15.98
CA ARG A 27 8.05 -19.93 17.18
C ARG A 27 7.47 -18.80 18.03
N ASP A 28 8.25 -17.76 18.29
CA ASP A 28 7.81 -16.56 19.01
C ASP A 28 6.55 -15.99 18.37
N TYR A 29 6.58 -15.81 17.04
CA TYR A 29 5.42 -15.37 16.27
C TYR A 29 4.19 -16.26 16.42
N GLN A 30 4.35 -17.59 16.44
CA GLN A 30 3.23 -18.53 16.63
C GLN A 30 2.69 -18.50 18.06
N GLU A 31 3.55 -18.30 19.04
CA GLU A 31 3.18 -18.19 20.43
C GLU A 31 2.37 -16.92 20.70
N ASP A 32 2.82 -15.78 20.17
CA ASP A 32 2.10 -14.50 20.27
C ASP A 32 0.69 -14.59 19.71
N ILE A 33 0.53 -15.23 18.55
CA ILE A 33 -0.79 -15.45 17.94
C ILE A 33 -1.67 -16.33 18.84
N ARG A 34 -1.13 -17.37 19.48
CA ARG A 34 -1.91 -18.30 20.32
C ARG A 34 -2.31 -17.67 21.65
N THR A 35 -1.49 -16.78 22.17
CA THR A 35 -1.69 -16.15 23.49
C THR A 35 -2.47 -14.84 23.44
N CYS A 36 -3.05 -14.48 22.29
CA CYS A 36 -3.95 -13.34 22.16
C CYS A 36 -5.19 -13.54 23.05
N GLN A 37 -5.29 -12.80 24.14
CA GLN A 37 -6.47 -12.81 25.02
C GLN A 37 -7.24 -11.50 24.90
N THR A 38 -8.56 -11.60 24.82
CA THR A 38 -9.47 -10.50 24.49
C THR A 38 -10.23 -9.89 25.66
N ASN A 39 -10.14 -10.45 26.89
CA ASN A 39 -11.09 -10.11 27.95
C ASN A 39 -10.50 -9.47 29.23
N SER A 40 -9.22 -9.11 29.25
CA SER A 40 -8.60 -8.44 30.40
C SER A 40 -8.33 -6.97 30.14
N VAL A 41 -8.30 -6.18 31.21
CA VAL A 41 -7.79 -4.81 31.17
C VAL A 41 -6.29 -4.85 30.84
N GLN A 42 -5.84 -4.02 29.93
CA GLN A 42 -4.49 -4.02 29.39
C GLN A 42 -3.88 -2.63 29.50
N HIS A 43 -2.56 -2.56 29.69
CA HIS A 43 -1.82 -1.31 29.77
C HIS A 43 -0.95 -1.12 28.54
N PHE A 44 -1.16 0.01 27.85
CA PHE A 44 -0.36 0.39 26.69
C PHE A 44 0.36 1.70 26.93
N LEU A 45 1.70 1.69 26.76
CA LEU A 45 2.49 2.90 26.69
C LEU A 45 2.44 3.45 25.26
N ILE A 46 2.02 4.70 25.13
CA ILE A 46 1.91 5.41 23.87
C ILE A 46 2.90 6.56 23.83
N TYR A 47 3.83 6.51 22.89
CA TYR A 47 4.72 7.63 22.62
C TYR A 47 3.99 8.72 21.83
N ALA A 48 4.06 9.97 22.30
CA ALA A 48 3.32 11.08 21.73
C ALA A 48 3.63 11.33 20.24
N ASP A 49 4.86 11.08 19.81
CA ASP A 49 5.32 11.24 18.43
C ASP A 49 4.87 10.12 17.48
N LYS A 50 4.39 9.00 18.02
CA LYS A 50 3.87 7.86 17.23
C LYS A 50 2.37 7.95 16.94
N ILE A 51 1.68 8.93 17.52
CA ILE A 51 0.24 9.11 17.35
C ILE A 51 -0.05 9.75 16.00
N ALA A 52 -0.85 9.06 15.19
CA ALA A 52 -1.45 9.58 13.96
C ALA A 52 -2.98 9.63 14.12
N VAL A 53 -3.58 10.77 13.83
CA VAL A 53 -5.02 10.99 13.94
C VAL A 53 -5.57 11.43 12.59
N ASP A 54 -6.40 10.56 11.99
CA ASP A 54 -7.08 10.81 10.70
C ASP A 54 -8.59 10.79 10.89
N GLY A 55 -9.20 11.97 10.88
CA GLY A 55 -10.60 12.14 11.21
C GLY A 55 -10.89 11.63 12.64
N ASN A 56 -11.85 10.74 12.78
CA ASN A 56 -12.20 10.12 14.06
C ASN A 56 -11.41 8.84 14.38
N LEU A 57 -10.31 8.58 13.68
CA LEU A 57 -9.51 7.38 13.85
C LEU A 57 -8.12 7.73 14.37
N MET A 58 -7.74 7.21 15.53
CA MET A 58 -6.37 7.21 16.03
C MET A 58 -5.68 5.91 15.65
N LYS A 59 -4.43 6.01 15.21
CA LYS A 59 -3.51 4.89 15.01
C LYS A 59 -2.17 5.24 15.65
N CYS A 60 -1.56 4.29 16.33
CA CYS A 60 -0.21 4.47 16.85
C CYS A 60 0.53 3.13 16.98
N ASP A 61 1.84 3.20 17.07
CA ASP A 61 2.64 2.11 17.59
C ASP A 61 2.66 2.26 19.10
N ALA A 62 2.20 1.24 19.83
CA ALA A 62 2.12 1.23 21.28
C ALA A 62 2.95 0.08 21.85
N PHE A 63 3.49 0.26 23.05
CA PHE A 63 4.19 -0.79 23.77
C PHE A 63 3.25 -1.42 24.77
N TRP A 64 3.00 -2.73 24.64
CA TRP A 64 2.17 -3.51 25.55
C TRP A 64 2.98 -3.85 26.80
N VAL A 65 2.65 -3.23 27.92
CA VAL A 65 3.47 -3.26 29.13
C VAL A 65 3.62 -4.68 29.69
N GLU A 66 2.54 -5.47 29.72
CA GLU A 66 2.52 -6.81 30.28
C GLU A 66 3.36 -7.81 29.47
N LYS A 67 3.35 -7.69 28.16
CA LYS A 67 4.11 -8.58 27.27
C LYS A 67 5.47 -8.03 26.85
N ARG A 68 5.74 -6.76 27.09
CA ARG A 68 6.97 -6.06 26.67
C ARG A 68 7.19 -6.08 25.15
N GLU A 69 6.12 -5.93 24.38
CA GLU A 69 6.12 -5.99 22.92
C GLU A 69 5.48 -4.76 22.29
N GLU A 70 5.95 -4.39 21.11
CA GLU A 70 5.30 -3.36 20.29
C GLU A 70 4.14 -3.96 19.50
N LEU A 71 3.04 -3.23 19.41
CA LEU A 71 1.87 -3.57 18.60
C LEU A 71 1.29 -2.34 17.90
N LYS A 72 0.44 -2.57 16.90
CA LYS A 72 -0.33 -1.51 16.24
C LYS A 72 -1.63 -1.29 17.01
N LEU A 73 -1.81 -0.11 17.58
CA LEU A 73 -3.00 0.28 18.32
C LEU A 73 -3.90 1.15 17.47
N THR A 74 -5.19 0.86 17.50
CA THR A 74 -6.22 1.61 16.75
C THR A 74 -7.39 1.91 17.68
N ALA A 75 -7.93 3.12 17.62
CA ALA A 75 -9.10 3.51 18.39
C ALA A 75 -10.00 4.50 17.63
N PHE A 76 -11.31 4.43 17.85
CA PHE A 76 -12.21 5.50 17.44
C PHE A 76 -12.29 6.59 18.52
N LEU A 77 -12.24 7.84 18.07
CA LEU A 77 -12.37 9.00 18.93
C LEU A 77 -13.85 9.33 19.13
N LYS A 78 -14.21 9.66 20.36
CA LYS A 78 -15.62 9.89 20.77
C LYS A 78 -16.11 11.28 20.37
N ASN A 79 -15.22 12.29 20.43
CA ASN A 79 -15.57 13.70 20.18
C ASN A 79 -14.39 14.47 19.58
N GLU A 80 -14.67 15.70 19.14
CA GLU A 80 -13.66 16.60 18.55
C GLU A 80 -12.65 17.10 19.59
N GLU A 81 -13.03 17.19 20.85
CA GLU A 81 -12.12 17.61 21.95
C GLU A 81 -11.01 16.59 22.13
N GLN A 82 -11.35 15.30 22.20
CA GLN A 82 -10.38 14.20 22.27
C GLN A 82 -9.44 14.20 21.04
N GLN A 83 -9.96 14.52 19.86
CA GLN A 83 -9.14 14.66 18.66
C GLN A 83 -8.12 15.80 18.80
N LYS A 84 -8.56 16.96 19.26
CA LYS A 84 -7.70 18.13 19.46
C LYS A 84 -6.67 17.88 20.54
N GLU A 85 -7.06 17.27 21.64
CA GLU A 85 -6.18 16.90 22.75
C GLU A 85 -5.06 15.99 22.26
N LEU A 86 -5.38 14.86 21.60
CA LEU A 86 -4.39 13.92 21.09
C LEU A 86 -3.44 14.53 20.04
N LYS A 87 -3.94 15.42 19.19
CA LYS A 87 -3.09 16.14 18.22
C LYS A 87 -2.10 17.07 18.90
N SER A 88 -2.51 17.74 19.98
CA SER A 88 -1.71 18.72 20.71
C SER A 88 -0.86 18.12 21.86
N THR A 89 -1.13 16.88 22.26
CA THR A 89 -0.39 16.17 23.31
C THR A 89 1.08 16.09 22.97
N ALA A 90 1.93 16.67 23.83
CA ALA A 90 3.38 16.71 23.66
C ALA A 90 4.10 15.62 24.45
N ASP A 91 3.48 15.11 25.49
CA ASP A 91 4.06 14.15 26.42
C ASP A 91 3.46 12.75 26.18
N SER A 92 4.29 11.73 26.27
CA SER A 92 3.88 10.33 26.19
C SER A 92 3.06 9.93 27.41
N PHE A 93 2.18 8.96 27.27
CA PHE A 93 1.25 8.56 28.32
C PHE A 93 0.96 7.06 28.29
N THR A 94 0.44 6.53 29.40
CA THR A 94 -0.04 5.16 29.50
C THR A 94 -1.56 5.16 29.53
N ILE A 95 -2.17 4.23 28.81
CA ILE A 95 -3.61 3.99 28.86
C ILE A 95 -3.90 2.62 29.43
N GLU A 96 -4.93 2.59 30.26
CA GLU A 96 -5.54 1.37 30.78
C GLU A 96 -6.89 1.20 30.08
N CYS A 97 -7.06 0.12 29.30
CA CYS A 97 -8.26 -0.06 28.51
C CYS A 97 -8.58 -1.53 28.20
N GLN A 98 -9.79 -1.79 27.75
CA GLN A 98 -10.13 -3.07 27.14
C GLN A 98 -9.90 -2.97 25.63
N ALA A 99 -9.08 -3.85 25.10
CA ALA A 99 -8.79 -3.90 23.69
C ALA A 99 -8.89 -5.33 23.15
N ASP A 100 -9.41 -5.44 21.91
CA ASP A 100 -9.34 -6.69 21.15
C ASP A 100 -7.97 -6.79 20.51
N VAL A 101 -7.15 -7.71 20.98
CA VAL A 101 -5.84 -7.99 20.41
C VAL A 101 -5.94 -9.13 19.44
N THR A 102 -5.53 -8.87 18.19
CA THR A 102 -5.58 -9.83 17.08
C THR A 102 -4.28 -9.80 16.31
N PRO A 103 -3.92 -10.88 15.60
CA PRO A 103 -2.83 -10.82 14.64
C PRO A 103 -3.05 -9.75 13.58
N VAL A 104 -1.99 -9.10 13.12
CA VAL A 104 -2.08 -8.13 12.02
C VAL A 104 -2.68 -8.82 10.77
N ASN A 105 -3.70 -8.19 10.17
CA ASN A 105 -4.42 -8.74 9.04
C ASN A 105 -3.53 -8.94 7.80
N GLN A 106 -3.81 -10.01 7.08
CA GLN A 106 -3.22 -10.29 5.77
C GLN A 106 -3.99 -9.57 4.66
N PRO A 107 -3.34 -9.31 3.50
CA PRO A 107 -4.04 -8.87 2.32
C PRO A 107 -5.01 -9.94 1.83
N THR A 108 -6.18 -9.53 1.39
CA THR A 108 -7.21 -10.41 0.86
C THR A 108 -7.35 -10.31 -0.65
N ASN A 109 -6.61 -9.40 -1.28
CA ASN A 109 -6.57 -9.23 -2.72
C ASN A 109 -5.17 -9.48 -3.29
N GLU A 110 -5.11 -9.95 -4.53
CA GLU A 110 -3.84 -10.11 -5.24
C GLU A 110 -3.15 -8.74 -5.44
N ASN A 111 -1.88 -8.67 -5.11
CA ASN A 111 -1.05 -7.47 -5.21
C ASN A 111 -1.48 -6.29 -4.31
N GLU A 112 -2.38 -6.52 -3.37
CA GLU A 112 -2.63 -5.58 -2.28
C GLU A 112 -1.36 -5.43 -1.42
N PHE A 113 -1.19 -4.26 -0.79
CA PHE A 113 -0.06 -4.03 0.11
C PHE A 113 -0.11 -4.98 1.31
N ASP A 114 0.91 -5.81 1.46
CA ASP A 114 1.00 -6.78 2.55
C ASP A 114 1.43 -6.10 3.86
N TYR A 115 0.41 -5.55 4.56
CA TYR A 115 0.62 -4.86 5.82
C TYR A 115 1.17 -5.78 6.92
N ARG A 116 0.84 -7.07 6.90
CA ARG A 116 1.40 -8.06 7.83
C ARG A 116 2.91 -8.21 7.62
N LYS A 117 3.39 -8.41 6.39
CA LYS A 117 4.82 -8.51 6.09
C LYS A 117 5.55 -7.21 6.43
N TYR A 118 4.92 -6.06 6.20
CA TYR A 118 5.48 -4.77 6.60
C TYR A 118 5.66 -4.69 8.12
N CYS A 119 4.65 -5.04 8.92
CA CYS A 119 4.75 -5.07 10.37
C CYS A 119 5.77 -6.10 10.86
N GLN A 120 5.80 -7.29 10.27
CA GLN A 120 6.79 -8.33 10.58
C GLN A 120 8.24 -7.90 10.28
N SER A 121 8.43 -7.02 9.27
CA SER A 121 9.76 -6.43 9.01
C SER A 121 10.20 -5.43 10.09
N GLN A 122 9.32 -5.11 11.04
CA GLN A 122 9.56 -4.28 12.21
C GLN A 122 9.41 -5.06 13.53
N ASN A 123 9.32 -6.40 13.49
CA ASN A 123 9.02 -7.29 14.62
C ASN A 123 7.67 -7.00 15.30
N ILE A 124 6.70 -6.45 14.57
CA ILE A 124 5.35 -6.19 15.09
C ILE A 124 4.41 -7.29 14.55
N PHE A 125 3.76 -8.04 15.42
CA PHE A 125 2.93 -9.19 15.07
C PHE A 125 1.45 -8.97 15.34
N LEU A 126 1.15 -8.13 16.33
CA LEU A 126 -0.18 -7.92 16.87
C LEU A 126 -0.73 -6.55 16.54
N SER A 127 -2.05 -6.49 16.48
CA SER A 127 -2.82 -5.24 16.43
C SER A 127 -3.88 -5.27 17.53
N ALA A 128 -4.08 -4.14 18.19
CA ALA A 128 -5.10 -3.97 19.21
C ALA A 128 -6.11 -2.90 18.76
N PHE A 129 -7.38 -3.19 19.01
CA PHE A 129 -8.47 -2.25 18.80
C PHE A 129 -9.12 -1.90 20.14
N ILE A 130 -9.02 -0.63 20.54
CA ILE A 130 -9.61 -0.15 21.79
C ILE A 130 -11.14 -0.06 21.62
N LYS A 131 -11.87 -0.77 22.48
CA LYS A 131 -13.33 -0.71 22.56
C LYS A 131 -13.78 0.49 23.39
N ASP A 132 -13.20 0.62 24.59
CA ASP A 132 -13.51 1.67 25.52
C ASP A 132 -12.24 2.32 26.08
N TRP A 133 -12.22 3.65 26.01
CA TRP A 133 -11.20 4.46 26.64
C TRP A 133 -11.47 4.48 28.16
N CYS A 134 -10.56 3.88 28.95
CA CYS A 134 -10.65 3.93 30.40
C CYS A 134 -9.77 5.08 30.95
N ASN A 135 -8.69 4.80 31.65
CA ASN A 135 -7.92 5.81 32.34
C ASN A 135 -6.65 6.17 31.57
N VAL A 136 -6.44 7.45 31.29
CA VAL A 136 -5.17 7.98 30.76
C VAL A 136 -4.32 8.39 31.96
N LYS A 137 -3.13 7.83 32.10
CA LYS A 137 -2.21 8.11 33.20
C LYS A 137 -0.88 8.65 32.65
N LYS A 138 -0.20 9.50 33.40
CA LYS A 138 1.20 9.85 33.11
C LYS A 138 2.05 8.59 33.20
N VAL A 139 3.10 8.53 32.36
CA VAL A 139 4.02 7.38 32.37
C VAL A 139 4.71 7.28 33.72
N ASP A 140 4.62 6.10 34.36
CA ASP A 140 5.42 5.80 35.53
C ASP A 140 6.88 5.55 35.10
N SER A 141 7.81 6.09 35.84
CA SER A 141 9.26 5.96 35.61
C SER A 141 9.78 4.51 35.62
N SER A 142 8.99 3.56 36.11
CA SER A 142 9.28 2.13 36.04
C SER A 142 8.95 1.47 34.72
N GLN A 143 8.12 2.12 33.87
CA GLN A 143 7.57 1.55 32.64
C GLN A 143 8.37 1.87 31.39
N ALA A 144 9.23 2.91 31.41
CA ALA A 144 10.05 3.31 30.29
C ALA A 144 11.41 3.86 30.70
N PHE A 145 12.42 3.65 29.85
CA PHE A 145 13.74 4.25 30.04
C PHE A 145 13.67 5.76 29.81
N LYS A 146 13.88 6.56 30.86
CA LYS A 146 13.70 8.03 30.83
C LYS A 146 14.34 8.75 29.64
N PRO A 147 15.58 8.44 29.20
CA PRO A 147 16.17 9.09 28.02
C PRO A 147 15.42 8.81 26.73
N VAL A 148 14.88 7.60 26.53
CA VAL A 148 14.09 7.23 25.35
C VAL A 148 12.77 8.01 25.36
N LEU A 149 12.09 8.05 26.48
CA LEU A 149 10.85 8.81 26.66
C LEU A 149 11.08 10.29 26.35
N PHE A 150 12.14 10.87 26.93
CA PHE A 150 12.52 12.26 26.66
C PHE A 150 12.74 12.54 25.17
N LEU A 151 13.40 11.65 24.42
CA LEU A 151 13.65 11.83 22.98
C LEU A 151 12.37 11.74 22.15
N HIS A 152 11.42 10.86 22.51
CA HIS A 152 10.10 10.82 21.86
C HIS A 152 9.29 12.09 22.13
N ASP A 153 9.25 12.56 23.37
CA ASP A 153 8.55 13.78 23.74
C ASP A 153 9.22 15.00 23.09
N PHE A 154 10.55 15.06 23.07
CA PHE A 154 11.31 16.11 22.37
C PHE A 154 10.98 16.13 20.87
N ARG A 155 10.95 14.97 20.22
CA ARG A 155 10.58 14.83 18.80
C ARG A 155 9.16 15.35 18.55
N LYS A 156 8.21 15.04 19.43
CA LYS A 156 6.82 15.54 19.32
C LYS A 156 6.76 17.06 19.48
N ARG A 157 7.48 17.61 20.47
CA ARG A 157 7.54 19.08 20.67
C ARG A 157 8.15 19.81 19.47
N CYS A 158 9.21 19.25 18.87
CA CYS A 158 9.74 19.74 17.60
C CYS A 158 8.68 19.71 16.49
N ALA A 159 7.96 18.61 16.33
CA ALA A 159 6.90 18.47 15.33
C ALA A 159 5.80 19.53 15.52
N LEU A 160 5.32 19.75 16.74
CA LEU A 160 4.33 20.78 17.05
C LEU A 160 4.85 22.20 16.78
N SER A 161 6.15 22.44 16.96
CA SER A 161 6.80 23.70 16.60
C SER A 161 6.89 23.89 15.10
N PHE A 162 7.27 22.83 14.35
CA PHE A 162 7.42 22.88 12.89
C PHE A 162 6.08 23.09 12.17
N GLN A 163 4.96 22.57 12.71
CA GLN A 163 3.62 22.83 12.18
C GLN A 163 3.21 24.33 12.18
N LYS A 164 3.91 25.16 12.95
CA LYS A 164 3.67 26.62 12.99
C LYS A 164 4.49 27.40 11.96
N LEU A 165 5.39 26.74 11.26
CA LEU A 165 6.23 27.35 10.23
C LEU A 165 5.41 27.65 8.96
N PRO A 166 5.82 28.63 8.14
CA PRO A 166 5.13 28.91 6.89
C PRO A 166 5.30 27.78 5.87
N GLU A 167 4.23 27.48 5.14
CA GLU A 167 4.23 26.46 4.07
C GLU A 167 5.14 26.89 2.90
N PRO A 168 5.93 25.95 2.29
CA PRO A 168 6.02 24.51 2.58
C PRO A 168 7.16 24.13 3.55
N LEU A 169 7.77 25.08 4.26
CA LEU A 169 8.89 24.84 5.18
C LEU A 169 8.50 23.86 6.31
N ASP A 170 7.27 23.95 6.83
CA ASP A 170 6.71 23.04 7.83
C ASP A 170 6.81 21.57 7.36
N TRP A 171 6.38 21.31 6.13
CA TRP A 171 6.40 19.98 5.53
C TRP A 171 7.84 19.46 5.32
N TYR A 172 8.75 20.32 4.78
CA TYR A 172 10.15 19.93 4.60
C TYR A 172 10.84 19.66 5.94
N ALA A 173 10.57 20.47 6.97
CA ALA A 173 11.13 20.27 8.31
C ALA A 173 10.66 18.94 8.94
N MET A 174 9.37 18.62 8.84
CA MET A 174 8.80 17.36 9.35
C MET A 174 9.44 16.14 8.69
N ILE A 175 9.58 16.16 7.38
CA ILE A 175 10.08 14.99 6.61
C ILE A 175 11.61 14.84 6.71
N LEU A 176 12.37 15.97 6.58
CA LEU A 176 13.82 15.91 6.45
C LEU A 176 14.57 15.95 7.78
N LEU A 177 13.96 16.48 8.86
CA LEU A 177 14.61 16.57 10.16
C LEU A 177 14.07 15.53 11.15
N LEU A 178 12.76 15.25 11.09
CA LEU A 178 12.13 14.30 12.02
C LEU A 178 11.73 12.97 11.37
N GLY A 179 11.80 12.84 10.05
CA GLY A 179 11.32 11.64 9.34
C GLY A 179 9.81 11.39 9.52
N MET A 180 9.05 12.42 9.88
CA MET A 180 7.61 12.34 10.04
C MET A 180 6.92 12.60 8.70
N ARG A 181 5.99 11.69 8.33
CA ARG A 181 5.10 11.92 7.21
C ARG A 181 3.83 12.57 7.74
N THR A 182 3.48 13.73 7.19
CA THR A 182 2.17 14.33 7.44
C THR A 182 1.13 13.61 6.60
N ASP A 183 -0.05 13.36 7.17
CA ASP A 183 -1.17 12.71 6.47
C ASP A 183 -1.77 13.61 5.37
N ASP A 184 -1.39 14.87 5.30
CA ASP A 184 -1.72 15.71 4.18
C ASP A 184 -0.93 15.21 2.96
N LEU A 185 -1.68 14.67 2.01
CA LEU A 185 -1.24 14.39 0.65
C LEU A 185 -0.84 15.72 0.01
N SER A 186 0.33 16.24 0.39
CA SER A 186 0.82 17.45 -0.27
C SER A 186 1.08 17.10 -1.72
N ASP A 187 0.70 17.99 -2.63
CA ASP A 187 0.96 17.85 -4.07
C ASP A 187 2.45 17.61 -4.34
N VAL A 188 3.31 18.17 -3.48
CA VAL A 188 4.76 17.96 -3.50
C VAL A 188 5.13 16.49 -3.26
N TYR A 189 4.51 15.80 -2.28
CA TYR A 189 4.80 14.38 -2.05
C TYR A 189 4.37 13.51 -3.23
N SER A 190 3.21 13.79 -3.80
CA SER A 190 2.72 13.08 -4.98
C SER A 190 3.65 13.26 -6.19
N SER A 191 4.15 14.49 -6.38
CA SER A 191 5.11 14.84 -7.44
C SER A 191 6.45 14.13 -7.27
N ILE A 192 7.03 14.14 -6.06
CA ILE A 192 8.26 13.41 -5.73
C ILE A 192 8.10 11.91 -5.98
N LYS A 193 6.94 11.34 -5.65
CA LYS A 193 6.62 9.93 -5.91
C LYS A 193 6.54 9.63 -7.41
N LYS A 194 5.83 10.47 -8.20
CA LYS A 194 5.73 10.32 -9.66
C LYS A 194 7.10 10.41 -10.36
N LEU A 195 7.99 11.27 -9.86
CA LEU A 195 9.36 11.41 -10.35
C LEU A 195 10.29 10.26 -9.94
N GLY A 196 9.88 9.39 -9.00
CA GLY A 196 10.71 8.31 -8.46
C GLY A 196 11.81 8.79 -7.49
N LEU A 197 11.68 9.99 -6.92
CA LEU A 197 12.70 10.66 -6.11
C LEU A 197 12.51 10.51 -4.59
N LEU A 198 11.57 9.68 -4.14
CA LEU A 198 11.27 9.51 -2.71
C LEU A 198 12.49 9.17 -1.86
N TYR A 199 13.48 8.46 -2.42
CA TYR A 199 14.67 8.06 -1.69
C TYR A 199 15.59 9.23 -1.31
N ILE A 200 15.53 10.37 -2.04
CA ILE A 200 16.28 11.60 -1.75
C ILE A 200 15.66 12.32 -0.55
N PHE A 201 14.31 12.35 -0.47
CA PHE A 201 13.56 13.07 0.54
C PHE A 201 13.29 12.23 1.82
N CYS A 202 13.74 10.99 1.90
CA CYS A 202 13.71 10.21 3.13
C CYS A 202 15.00 10.40 3.93
N LEU A 203 14.91 10.31 5.27
CA LEU A 203 16.11 10.27 6.11
C LEU A 203 17.00 9.09 5.72
N SER A 204 18.23 9.41 5.32
CA SER A 204 19.17 8.49 4.68
C SER A 204 20.60 8.66 5.22
N GLY A 205 21.52 7.84 4.69
CA GLY A 205 22.94 7.94 5.01
C GLY A 205 23.56 9.30 4.76
N MET A 206 23.02 10.06 3.80
CA MET A 206 23.45 11.43 3.50
C MET A 206 23.20 12.37 4.69
N HIS A 207 22.02 12.31 5.31
CA HIS A 207 21.71 13.10 6.52
C HIS A 207 22.64 12.76 7.68
N VAL A 208 22.95 11.47 7.89
CA VAL A 208 23.89 11.01 8.89
C VAL A 208 25.30 11.54 8.62
N PHE A 209 25.72 11.54 7.36
CA PHE A 209 27.03 12.08 6.95
C PHE A 209 27.12 13.59 7.21
N TYR A 210 26.10 14.36 6.85
CA TYR A 210 26.08 15.81 7.09
C TYR A 210 26.06 16.13 8.57
N LEU A 211 25.20 15.46 9.34
CA LEU A 211 25.14 15.65 10.80
C LEU A 211 26.50 15.34 11.46
N SER A 212 27.08 14.18 11.14
CA SER A 212 28.38 13.77 11.64
C SER A 212 29.49 14.77 11.28
N SER A 213 29.54 15.21 10.02
CA SER A 213 30.53 16.18 9.55
C SER A 213 30.34 17.54 10.18
N PHE A 214 29.09 17.97 10.34
CA PHE A 214 28.75 19.22 11.03
C PHE A 214 29.21 19.20 12.49
N LEU A 215 28.91 18.14 13.22
CA LEU A 215 29.33 18.00 14.61
C LEU A 215 30.86 18.04 14.76
N CYS A 216 31.59 17.30 13.93
CA CYS A 216 33.05 17.32 13.96
C CYS A 216 33.61 18.74 13.70
N ARG A 217 33.09 19.43 12.68
CA ARG A 217 33.51 20.80 12.36
C ARG A 217 33.10 21.81 13.43
N PHE A 218 31.95 21.60 14.06
CA PHE A 218 31.45 22.46 15.14
C PHE A 218 32.37 22.39 16.37
N VAL A 219 32.70 21.17 16.81
CA VAL A 219 33.58 21.04 18.00
C VAL A 219 35.01 21.50 17.72
N GLN A 220 35.49 21.45 16.47
CA GLN A 220 36.80 22.02 16.08
C GLN A 220 36.87 23.54 16.35
N LYS A 221 35.74 24.27 16.27
CA LYS A 221 35.71 25.70 16.60
C LYS A 221 36.01 25.97 18.09
N PHE A 222 35.87 24.96 18.93
CA PHE A 222 36.20 25.03 20.38
C PHE A 222 37.57 24.44 20.70
N GLY A 223 38.43 24.23 19.69
CA GLY A 223 39.79 23.73 19.89
C GLY A 223 39.88 22.22 20.06
N ILE A 224 38.78 21.47 19.87
CA ILE A 224 38.76 20.00 19.93
C ILE A 224 39.19 19.45 18.56
N ASP A 225 40.12 18.54 18.53
CA ASP A 225 40.58 17.90 17.30
C ASP A 225 39.46 17.08 16.62
N TYR A 226 39.56 16.92 15.28
CA TYR A 226 38.56 16.22 14.49
C TYR A 226 38.34 14.78 14.95
N GLU A 227 39.39 14.12 15.40
CA GLU A 227 39.36 12.73 15.85
C GLU A 227 38.55 12.54 17.12
N THR A 228 38.76 13.41 18.11
CA THR A 228 37.96 13.46 19.34
C THR A 228 36.52 13.89 19.03
N GLY A 229 36.32 14.82 18.07
CA GLY A 229 35.01 15.18 17.57
C GLY A 229 34.22 13.99 17.02
N GLN A 230 34.88 13.03 16.38
CA GLN A 230 34.22 11.79 15.92
C GLN A 230 33.66 10.95 17.06
N LEU A 231 34.25 10.98 18.27
CA LEU A 231 33.75 10.20 19.40
C LEU A 231 32.40 10.70 19.89
N PHE A 232 32.10 12.00 19.75
CA PHE A 232 30.77 12.54 20.07
C PHE A 232 29.67 11.91 19.20
N ASN A 233 29.99 11.50 17.98
CA ASN A 233 29.06 10.81 17.09
C ASN A 233 28.58 9.46 17.65
N LEU A 234 29.38 8.80 18.53
CA LEU A 234 28.98 7.55 19.16
C LEU A 234 27.77 7.71 20.10
N ILE A 235 27.52 8.94 20.56
CA ILE A 235 26.38 9.28 21.42
C ILE A 235 25.27 9.96 20.61
N VAL A 236 25.63 10.97 19.81
CA VAL A 236 24.64 11.80 19.10
C VAL A 236 23.91 11.02 18.01
N LEU A 237 24.61 10.18 17.24
CA LEU A 237 23.99 9.44 16.12
C LEU A 237 22.96 8.40 16.61
N PRO A 238 23.17 7.60 17.68
CA PRO A 238 22.12 6.77 18.25
C PRO A 238 20.88 7.55 18.71
N CYS A 239 21.07 8.73 19.36
CA CYS A 239 19.95 9.60 19.71
C CYS A 239 19.20 10.09 18.46
N PHE A 240 19.93 10.38 17.38
CA PHE A 240 19.32 10.79 16.11
C PHE A 240 18.46 9.69 15.46
N ILE A 241 18.69 8.40 15.74
CA ILE A 241 17.79 7.33 15.31
C ILE A 241 16.38 7.57 15.87
N LEU A 242 16.25 7.87 17.16
CA LEU A 242 14.95 8.10 17.80
C LEU A 242 14.30 9.39 17.30
N VAL A 243 15.05 10.49 17.26
CA VAL A 243 14.54 11.79 16.76
C VAL A 243 14.14 11.72 15.29
N GLY A 244 14.85 10.96 14.46
CA GLY A 244 14.56 10.71 13.05
C GLY A 244 13.54 9.61 12.77
N GLY A 245 12.89 9.06 13.81
CA GLY A 245 11.79 8.10 13.68
C GLY A 245 12.19 6.67 13.34
N GLY A 246 13.44 6.29 13.52
CA GLY A 246 13.90 4.90 13.47
C GLY A 246 13.70 4.19 12.12
N SER A 247 13.73 4.91 10.99
CA SER A 247 13.60 4.26 9.69
C SER A 247 14.75 3.27 9.44
N PRO A 248 14.51 2.12 8.77
CA PRO A 248 15.54 1.11 8.52
C PRO A 248 16.78 1.67 7.80
N SER A 249 16.61 2.65 6.91
CA SER A 249 17.72 3.34 6.23
C SER A 249 18.57 4.17 7.18
N LEU A 250 17.93 4.85 8.13
CA LEU A 250 18.61 5.66 9.14
C LEU A 250 19.37 4.75 10.12
N ILE A 251 18.71 3.71 10.64
CA ILE A 251 19.32 2.71 11.54
C ILE A 251 20.59 2.14 10.90
N ARG A 252 20.49 1.63 9.66
CA ARG A 252 21.65 1.09 8.93
C ARG A 252 22.78 2.12 8.83
N ALA A 253 22.46 3.36 8.41
CA ALA A 253 23.48 4.40 8.20
C ALA A 253 24.17 4.80 9.50
N VAL A 254 23.43 4.96 10.58
CA VAL A 254 23.98 5.24 11.91
C VAL A 254 24.83 4.08 12.39
N MET A 255 24.32 2.84 12.34
CA MET A 255 25.08 1.66 12.77
C MET A 255 26.40 1.50 12.01
N MET A 256 26.40 1.73 10.68
CA MET A 256 27.65 1.71 9.89
C MET A 256 28.64 2.78 10.36
N ASN A 257 28.18 4.03 10.58
CA ASN A 257 29.03 5.10 11.08
C ASN A 257 29.59 4.80 12.48
N VAL A 258 28.72 4.42 13.42
CA VAL A 258 29.10 4.09 14.80
C VAL A 258 30.08 2.93 14.82
N LEU A 259 29.85 1.88 14.01
CA LEU A 259 30.74 0.73 13.93
C LEU A 259 32.13 1.12 13.38
N VAL A 260 32.17 1.91 12.29
CA VAL A 260 33.42 2.37 11.70
C VAL A 260 34.21 3.28 12.67
N ILE A 261 33.53 4.25 13.31
CA ILE A 261 34.17 5.15 14.27
C ILE A 261 34.64 4.36 15.49
N GLY A 262 33.81 3.50 16.06
CA GLY A 262 34.15 2.69 17.23
C GLY A 262 35.36 1.77 16.98
N CYS A 263 35.36 1.03 15.87
CA CYS A 263 36.50 0.16 15.53
C CYS A 263 37.76 0.95 15.23
N ASN A 264 37.67 2.02 14.45
CA ASN A 264 38.87 2.78 14.04
C ASN A 264 39.47 3.57 15.22
N ARG A 265 38.66 4.17 16.08
CA ARG A 265 39.12 5.07 17.15
C ARG A 265 39.35 4.35 18.48
N LEU A 266 38.44 3.47 18.90
CA LEU A 266 38.55 2.79 20.20
C LEU A 266 39.39 1.50 20.09
N LEU A 267 39.16 0.69 19.05
CA LEU A 267 39.82 -0.61 18.91
C LEU A 267 41.06 -0.57 17.98
N LYS A 268 41.29 0.56 17.31
CA LYS A 268 42.38 0.76 16.31
C LYS A 268 42.34 -0.25 15.14
N ILE A 269 41.17 -0.80 14.85
CA ILE A 269 40.89 -1.74 13.77
C ILE A 269 40.33 -0.98 12.58
N LYS A 270 41.01 -0.95 11.45
CA LYS A 270 40.54 -0.30 10.20
C LYS A 270 39.52 -1.20 9.52
N LEU A 271 38.24 -0.79 9.55
CA LEU A 271 37.15 -1.45 8.82
C LEU A 271 36.98 -0.86 7.43
N THR A 272 36.86 -1.73 6.43
CA THR A 272 36.43 -1.29 5.10
C THR A 272 34.92 -1.01 5.09
N PRO A 273 34.41 -0.12 4.22
CA PRO A 273 32.99 0.14 4.10
C PRO A 273 32.17 -1.13 3.80
N LEU A 274 32.72 -2.05 3.00
CA LEU A 274 32.07 -3.32 2.69
C LEU A 274 31.96 -4.23 3.94
N THR A 275 33.02 -4.31 4.72
CA THR A 275 33.01 -5.08 5.99
C THR A 275 32.00 -4.51 6.98
N ALA A 276 31.97 -3.18 7.13
CA ALA A 276 31.00 -2.52 8.00
C ALA A 276 29.54 -2.78 7.53
N TRP A 277 29.30 -2.68 6.21
CA TRP A 277 28.00 -2.99 5.61
C TRP A 277 27.57 -4.44 5.89
N SER A 278 28.49 -5.40 5.75
CA SER A 278 28.23 -6.82 5.99
C SER A 278 27.90 -7.12 7.45
N TYR A 279 28.64 -6.55 8.39
CA TYR A 279 28.37 -6.72 9.83
C TYR A 279 27.03 -6.10 10.22
N VAL A 280 26.73 -4.89 9.75
CA VAL A 280 25.46 -4.23 10.05
C VAL A 280 24.26 -5.00 9.46
N LEU A 281 24.41 -5.55 8.24
CA LEU A 281 23.39 -6.42 7.65
C LEU A 281 23.18 -7.67 8.51
N LEU A 282 24.24 -8.33 8.94
CA LEU A 282 24.18 -9.53 9.79
C LEU A 282 23.50 -9.23 11.12
N ILE A 283 23.92 -8.18 11.83
CA ILE A 283 23.34 -7.77 13.12
C ILE A 283 21.83 -7.49 12.95
N ASN A 284 21.46 -6.73 11.92
CA ASN A 284 20.06 -6.41 11.68
C ASN A 284 19.21 -7.63 11.30
N LEU A 285 19.76 -8.59 10.54
CA LEU A 285 19.07 -9.85 10.22
C LEU A 285 18.93 -10.76 11.45
N MET A 286 19.90 -10.73 12.38
CA MET A 286 19.79 -11.46 13.64
C MET A 286 18.73 -10.84 14.55
N SER A 287 18.59 -9.51 14.55
CA SER A 287 17.57 -8.80 15.33
C SER A 287 16.18 -8.96 14.72
N CYS A 288 16.06 -8.84 13.39
CA CYS A 288 14.81 -8.98 12.64
C CYS A 288 15.03 -9.82 11.37
N PRO A 289 14.79 -11.13 11.41
CA PRO A 289 15.01 -12.03 10.27
C PRO A 289 14.20 -11.67 9.00
N ARG A 290 13.09 -10.94 9.16
CA ARG A 290 12.24 -10.47 8.05
C ARG A 290 12.48 -9.03 7.63
N LEU A 291 13.54 -8.41 8.11
CA LEU A 291 13.90 -7.02 7.81
C LEU A 291 13.90 -6.71 6.28
N LEU A 292 14.42 -7.63 5.47
CA LEU A 292 14.50 -7.47 4.02
C LEU A 292 13.15 -7.63 3.27
N PHE A 293 12.05 -7.92 3.97
CA PHE A 293 10.72 -7.81 3.35
C PHE A 293 10.23 -6.37 3.23
N GLY A 294 10.84 -5.43 3.96
CA GLY A 294 10.56 -4.01 3.82
C GLY A 294 11.18 -3.42 2.53
N PHE A 295 10.36 -2.78 1.69
CA PHE A 295 10.82 -2.15 0.44
C PHE A 295 11.93 -1.12 0.66
N GLY A 296 11.76 -0.23 1.63
CA GLY A 296 12.78 0.77 1.97
C GLY A 296 14.11 0.13 2.43
N THR A 297 14.03 -0.99 3.14
CA THR A 297 15.21 -1.74 3.58
C THR A 297 15.95 -2.37 2.39
N GLN A 298 15.22 -3.03 1.48
CA GLN A 298 15.79 -3.61 0.26
C GLN A 298 16.58 -2.57 -0.52
N LEU A 299 15.95 -1.42 -0.82
CA LEU A 299 16.62 -0.33 -1.54
C LEU A 299 17.80 0.24 -0.76
N SER A 300 17.65 0.44 0.54
CA SER A 300 18.72 1.02 1.37
C SER A 300 19.99 0.16 1.35
N TYR A 301 19.87 -1.15 1.57
CA TYR A 301 21.01 -2.06 1.54
C TYR A 301 21.59 -2.22 0.14
N LEU A 302 20.75 -2.39 -0.88
CA LEU A 302 21.18 -2.58 -2.27
C LEU A 302 21.90 -1.35 -2.81
N LEU A 303 21.33 -0.14 -2.64
CA LEU A 303 21.94 1.10 -3.14
C LEU A 303 23.26 1.41 -2.42
N THR A 304 23.34 1.15 -1.11
CA THR A 304 24.60 1.33 -0.39
C THR A 304 25.68 0.38 -0.86
N LEU A 305 25.33 -0.89 -1.09
CA LEU A 305 26.26 -1.86 -1.66
C LEU A 305 26.75 -1.40 -3.04
N ALA A 306 25.84 -0.95 -3.90
CA ALA A 306 26.18 -0.41 -5.22
C ALA A 306 27.17 0.76 -5.12
N ILE A 307 26.93 1.72 -4.22
CA ILE A 307 27.83 2.86 -4.01
C ILE A 307 29.21 2.41 -3.51
N ILE A 308 29.26 1.42 -2.61
CA ILE A 308 30.55 0.88 -2.08
C ILE A 308 31.36 0.21 -3.19
N LEU A 309 30.71 -0.51 -4.11
CA LEU A 309 31.38 -1.24 -5.20
C LEU A 309 31.84 -0.34 -6.34
N GLN A 310 31.19 0.81 -6.57
CA GLN A 310 31.44 1.72 -7.70
C GLN A 310 32.51 2.79 -7.43
N LYS A 311 33.50 2.51 -6.59
CA LYS A 311 34.58 3.49 -6.31
C LYS A 311 35.37 3.83 -7.58
N GLY A 312 35.47 5.14 -7.87
CA GLY A 312 36.29 5.67 -8.97
C GLY A 312 35.58 5.87 -10.30
N GLU A 313 34.30 5.59 -10.42
CA GLU A 313 33.51 5.82 -11.63
C GLU A 313 33.07 7.28 -11.80
N LYS A 314 32.85 7.68 -13.07
CA LYS A 314 32.24 9.00 -13.37
C LYS A 314 30.82 9.05 -12.80
N ARG A 315 30.43 10.20 -12.20
CA ARG A 315 29.13 10.38 -11.53
C ARG A 315 27.92 9.95 -12.36
N ILE A 316 27.92 10.23 -13.67
CA ILE A 316 26.82 9.87 -14.57
C ILE A 316 26.73 8.34 -14.74
N ALA A 317 27.84 7.67 -14.98
CA ALA A 317 27.89 6.22 -15.12
C ALA A 317 27.47 5.51 -13.83
N ALA A 318 27.95 5.97 -12.69
CA ALA A 318 27.56 5.47 -11.37
C ALA A 318 26.04 5.64 -11.13
N SER A 319 25.46 6.80 -11.46
CA SER A 319 24.02 7.05 -11.31
C SER A 319 23.18 6.13 -12.20
N LEU A 320 23.59 5.93 -13.47
CA LEU A 320 22.89 5.01 -14.38
C LEU A 320 22.91 3.56 -13.86
N LYS A 321 24.06 3.09 -13.39
CA LYS A 321 24.20 1.74 -12.82
C LYS A 321 23.36 1.56 -11.56
N ILE A 322 23.36 2.53 -10.64
CA ILE A 322 22.54 2.52 -9.42
C ILE A 322 21.05 2.43 -9.77
N ASN A 323 20.59 3.25 -10.73
CA ASN A 323 19.20 3.21 -11.19
C ASN A 323 18.85 1.85 -11.81
N LEU A 324 19.74 1.29 -12.65
CA LEU A 324 19.53 -0.02 -13.27
C LEU A 324 19.43 -1.14 -12.23
N LEU A 325 20.32 -1.12 -11.23
CA LEU A 325 20.34 -2.13 -10.17
C LEU A 325 19.10 -2.04 -9.28
N SER A 326 18.55 -0.85 -9.04
CA SER A 326 17.34 -0.66 -8.23
C SER A 326 16.05 -0.93 -9.00
N LEU A 327 16.05 -0.78 -10.31
CA LEU A 327 14.86 -0.85 -11.17
C LEU A 327 14.03 -2.13 -10.99
N PRO A 328 14.59 -3.36 -10.92
CA PRO A 328 13.81 -4.57 -10.74
C PRO A 328 12.98 -4.55 -9.44
N ILE A 329 13.57 -4.07 -8.35
CA ILE A 329 12.90 -3.97 -7.05
C ILE A 329 11.83 -2.88 -7.09
N VAL A 330 12.12 -1.73 -7.69
CA VAL A 330 11.16 -0.63 -7.86
C VAL A 330 9.95 -1.10 -8.65
N LEU A 331 10.16 -1.74 -9.80
CA LEU A 331 9.06 -2.26 -10.64
C LEU A 331 8.22 -3.33 -9.91
N TYR A 332 8.86 -4.19 -9.11
CA TYR A 332 8.14 -5.21 -8.36
C TYR A 332 7.21 -4.64 -7.28
N GLN A 333 7.58 -3.48 -6.70
CA GLN A 333 6.85 -2.87 -5.58
C GLN A 333 5.90 -1.75 -6.01
N THR A 334 6.28 -0.97 -7.04
CA THR A 334 5.51 0.22 -7.46
C THR A 334 4.77 0.04 -8.78
N TYR A 335 5.14 -0.97 -9.59
CA TYR A 335 4.58 -1.27 -10.92
C TYR A 335 4.78 -0.18 -11.96
N GLN A 336 5.43 0.92 -11.58
CA GLN A 336 5.61 2.12 -12.38
C GLN A 336 7.07 2.56 -12.33
N TRP A 337 7.49 3.21 -13.39
CA TRP A 337 8.81 3.82 -13.49
C TRP A 337 8.76 5.05 -14.37
N ASN A 338 9.39 6.13 -13.93
CA ASN A 338 9.55 7.31 -14.75
C ASN A 338 10.90 7.22 -15.48
N ILE A 339 10.86 7.27 -16.83
CA ILE A 339 12.05 7.12 -17.67
C ILE A 339 13.11 8.20 -17.39
N PHE A 340 12.68 9.37 -16.93
CA PHE A 340 13.56 10.49 -16.61
C PHE A 340 14.07 10.49 -15.17
N THR A 341 13.73 9.47 -14.34
CA THR A 341 14.17 9.41 -12.93
C THR A 341 15.67 9.60 -12.78
N CYS A 342 16.48 9.00 -13.66
CA CYS A 342 17.94 9.15 -13.63
C CYS A 342 18.38 10.61 -13.88
N LEU A 343 17.79 11.26 -14.88
CA LEU A 343 18.06 12.68 -15.19
C LEU A 343 17.61 13.58 -14.03
N PHE A 344 16.40 13.37 -13.55
CA PHE A 344 15.85 14.13 -12.43
C PHE A 344 16.67 13.96 -11.16
N SER A 345 17.16 12.75 -10.87
CA SER A 345 18.02 12.53 -9.71
C SER A 345 19.36 13.26 -9.81
N LEU A 346 19.96 13.33 -11.00
CA LEU A 346 21.20 14.08 -11.23
C LEU A 346 21.01 15.60 -11.07
N MET A 347 19.81 16.12 -11.40
CA MET A 347 19.48 17.53 -11.23
C MET A 347 19.09 17.87 -9.80
N ILE A 348 18.26 17.05 -9.19
CA ILE A 348 17.66 17.33 -7.87
C ILE A 348 18.64 17.06 -6.73
N LEU A 349 19.59 16.12 -6.88
CA LEU A 349 20.53 15.82 -5.81
C LEU A 349 21.42 17.03 -5.44
N PRO A 350 22.08 17.78 -6.36
CA PRO A 350 22.76 19.01 -6.03
C PRO A 350 21.86 20.09 -5.45
N LEU A 351 20.61 20.21 -5.99
CA LEU A 351 19.63 21.15 -5.49
C LEU A 351 19.21 20.82 -4.04
N PHE A 352 19.10 19.52 -3.75
CA PHE A 352 18.82 19.03 -2.40
C PHE A 352 19.94 19.39 -1.43
N GLU A 353 21.19 19.13 -1.81
CA GLU A 353 22.37 19.38 -0.98
C GLU A 353 22.64 20.84 -0.73
N CYS A 354 22.51 21.69 -1.77
CA CYS A 354 22.91 23.10 -1.70
C CYS A 354 21.78 24.05 -1.34
N ILE A 355 20.52 23.65 -1.56
CA ILE A 355 19.36 24.57 -1.39
C ILE A 355 18.32 23.97 -0.44
N ILE A 356 17.77 22.79 -0.74
CA ILE A 356 16.62 22.27 0.01
C ILE A 356 16.98 22.01 1.47
N LEU A 357 18.02 21.20 1.71
CA LEU A 357 18.43 20.87 3.07
C LEU A 357 18.94 22.07 3.85
N PRO A 358 19.84 22.94 3.31
CA PRO A 358 20.25 24.16 4.00
C PRO A 358 19.10 25.13 4.29
N ALA A 359 18.21 25.39 3.32
CA ALA A 359 17.08 26.28 3.54
C ALA A 359 16.13 25.74 4.62
N THR A 360 15.92 24.40 4.65
CA THR A 360 15.11 23.76 5.69
C THR A 360 15.74 23.92 7.08
N VAL A 361 17.04 23.61 7.21
CA VAL A 361 17.74 23.72 8.50
C VAL A 361 17.81 25.17 8.97
N LEU A 362 18.20 26.10 8.10
CA LEU A 362 18.32 27.52 8.44
C LEU A 362 16.96 28.14 8.80
N GLY A 363 15.91 27.79 8.04
CA GLY A 363 14.55 28.29 8.27
C GLY A 363 13.94 27.81 9.61
N VAL A 364 14.43 26.67 10.14
CA VAL A 364 14.04 26.14 11.46
C VAL A 364 14.92 26.73 12.58
N VAL A 365 16.23 26.80 12.38
CA VAL A 365 17.21 27.15 13.43
C VAL A 365 17.29 28.64 13.68
N ILE A 366 17.20 29.48 12.63
CA ILE A 366 17.28 30.93 12.77
C ILE A 366 15.92 31.50 13.17
N PRO A 367 15.81 32.10 14.36
CA PRO A 367 14.54 32.66 14.81
C PRO A 367 14.15 33.89 13.99
N GLY A 368 12.86 34.03 13.72
CA GLY A 368 12.30 35.20 13.06
C GLY A 368 11.43 34.88 11.85
N ARG A 369 10.21 35.41 11.84
CA ARG A 369 9.20 35.16 10.77
C ARG A 369 9.70 35.57 9.38
N PHE A 370 10.44 36.66 9.29
CA PHE A 370 11.00 37.13 8.00
C PHE A 370 11.91 36.05 7.39
N PHE A 371 12.83 35.51 8.19
CA PHE A 371 13.79 34.52 7.70
C PHE A 371 13.13 33.19 7.35
N SER A 372 12.24 32.67 8.19
CA SER A 372 11.49 31.47 7.89
C SER A 372 10.61 31.64 6.65
N SER A 373 10.01 32.82 6.43
CA SER A 373 9.25 33.10 5.20
C SER A 373 10.13 33.19 3.96
N ALA A 374 11.34 33.73 4.05
CA ALA A 374 12.29 33.75 2.94
C ALA A 374 12.72 32.32 2.56
N CYS A 375 13.04 31.46 3.55
CA CYS A 375 13.34 30.07 3.31
C CYS A 375 12.13 29.32 2.71
N ALA A 376 10.92 29.58 3.21
CA ALA A 376 9.69 28.99 2.66
C ALA A 376 9.46 29.40 1.19
N LEU A 377 9.77 30.65 0.81
CA LEU A 377 9.67 31.11 -0.58
C LEU A 377 10.62 30.34 -1.50
N VAL A 378 11.87 30.13 -1.07
CA VAL A 378 12.86 29.32 -1.81
C VAL A 378 12.35 27.87 -1.98
N LEU A 379 11.87 27.26 -0.90
CA LEU A 379 11.33 25.90 -0.94
C LEU A 379 10.06 25.79 -1.79
N ARG A 380 9.22 26.81 -1.82
CA ARG A 380 8.03 26.90 -2.69
C ARG A 380 8.43 26.91 -4.17
N THR A 381 9.47 27.67 -4.53
CA THR A 381 9.99 27.67 -5.90
C THR A 381 10.46 26.26 -6.32
N VAL A 382 11.16 25.56 -5.42
CA VAL A 382 11.57 24.18 -5.66
C VAL A 382 10.36 23.24 -5.76
N SER A 383 9.35 23.40 -4.91
CA SER A 383 8.12 22.59 -4.96
C SER A 383 7.39 22.77 -6.28
N ASN A 384 7.27 24.01 -6.78
CA ASN A 384 6.67 24.31 -8.08
C ASN A 384 7.47 23.65 -9.23
N LEU A 385 8.81 23.68 -9.16
CA LEU A 385 9.66 22.98 -10.12
C LEU A 385 9.41 21.46 -10.09
N LEU A 386 9.31 20.85 -8.91
CA LEU A 386 9.03 19.41 -8.78
C LEU A 386 7.64 19.05 -9.35
N GLN A 387 6.63 19.89 -9.11
CA GLN A 387 5.29 19.72 -9.67
C GLN A 387 5.31 19.82 -11.19
N PHE A 388 5.94 20.85 -11.75
CA PHE A 388 6.11 20.99 -13.20
C PHE A 388 6.80 19.78 -13.84
N LEU A 389 7.90 19.29 -13.24
CA LEU A 389 8.60 18.10 -13.73
C LEU A 389 7.75 16.84 -13.65
N ALA A 390 6.87 16.73 -12.64
CA ALA A 390 5.98 15.58 -12.46
C ALA A 390 4.80 15.53 -13.45
N GLU A 391 4.49 16.66 -14.10
CA GLU A 391 3.48 16.76 -15.17
C GLU A 391 4.05 16.34 -16.54
N LEU A 392 5.39 16.32 -16.68
CA LEU A 392 6.02 15.90 -17.91
C LEU A 392 5.70 14.43 -18.23
N PRO A 393 5.45 14.10 -19.49
CA PRO A 393 5.22 12.72 -19.91
C PRO A 393 6.49 11.90 -19.69
N GLY A 394 6.38 10.76 -19.04
CA GLY A 394 7.56 9.90 -18.75
C GLY A 394 7.24 8.77 -17.78
N ASN A 395 6.08 8.81 -17.15
CA ASN A 395 5.67 7.74 -16.25
C ASN A 395 5.12 6.54 -17.03
N ILE A 396 5.87 5.43 -16.98
CA ILE A 396 5.52 4.16 -17.63
C ILE A 396 4.91 3.25 -16.58
N VAL A 397 3.66 2.80 -16.79
CA VAL A 397 3.10 1.68 -16.05
C VAL A 397 3.63 0.40 -16.63
N PHE A 398 4.60 -0.19 -15.98
CA PHE A 398 5.24 -1.43 -16.42
C PHE A 398 4.41 -2.66 -16.06
N GLY A 399 3.73 -2.61 -14.92
CA GLY A 399 3.10 -3.76 -14.28
C GLY A 399 4.05 -4.51 -13.35
N LYS A 400 3.56 -5.56 -12.71
CA LYS A 400 4.32 -6.36 -11.74
C LYS A 400 5.11 -7.47 -12.42
N PRO A 401 6.44 -7.42 -12.49
CA PRO A 401 7.24 -8.53 -12.98
C PRO A 401 7.19 -9.73 -12.02
N SER A 402 7.52 -10.94 -12.49
CA SER A 402 7.64 -12.10 -11.61
C SER A 402 8.87 -11.99 -10.69
N LEU A 403 8.82 -12.61 -9.51
CA LEU A 403 9.97 -12.62 -8.59
C LEU A 403 11.21 -13.25 -9.24
N THR A 404 11.02 -14.32 -10.04
CA THR A 404 12.11 -14.96 -10.79
C THR A 404 12.78 -14.01 -11.77
N PHE A 405 11.98 -13.19 -12.46
CA PHE A 405 12.50 -12.12 -13.33
C PHE A 405 13.31 -11.09 -12.54
N VAL A 406 12.80 -10.63 -11.40
CA VAL A 406 13.51 -9.66 -10.54
C VAL A 406 14.86 -10.21 -10.11
N LEU A 407 14.92 -11.46 -9.61
CA LEU A 407 16.17 -12.09 -9.18
C LEU A 407 17.14 -12.26 -10.34
N MET A 408 16.66 -12.68 -11.52
CA MET A 408 17.47 -12.77 -12.73
C MET A 408 18.05 -11.40 -13.12
N MET A 409 17.24 -10.33 -13.09
CA MET A 409 17.69 -8.99 -13.46
C MET A 409 18.70 -8.41 -12.47
N LEU A 410 18.52 -8.67 -11.17
CA LEU A 410 19.51 -8.30 -10.14
C LEU A 410 20.84 -9.03 -10.36
N PHE A 411 20.79 -10.31 -10.69
CA PHE A 411 21.99 -11.10 -11.00
C PHE A 411 22.70 -10.57 -12.25
N LEU A 412 21.96 -10.30 -13.33
CA LEU A 412 22.53 -9.73 -14.55
C LEU A 412 23.13 -8.33 -14.30
N ALA A 413 22.44 -7.48 -13.53
CA ALA A 413 22.96 -6.17 -13.16
C ALA A 413 24.26 -6.27 -12.34
N ALA A 414 24.38 -7.23 -11.42
CA ALA A 414 25.62 -7.48 -10.70
C ALA A 414 26.74 -7.99 -11.62
N MET A 415 26.43 -8.79 -12.63
CA MET A 415 27.40 -9.27 -13.61
C MET A 415 27.97 -8.14 -14.49
N THR A 416 27.23 -7.05 -14.72
CA THR A 416 27.75 -5.91 -15.52
C THR A 416 28.97 -5.27 -14.88
N GLU A 417 29.14 -5.38 -13.55
CA GLU A 417 30.29 -4.84 -12.81
C GLU A 417 31.59 -5.61 -13.06
N THR A 418 31.53 -6.90 -13.44
CA THR A 418 32.67 -7.79 -13.56
C THR A 418 32.97 -8.22 -14.99
N ALA A 419 32.03 -7.99 -15.92
CA ALA A 419 32.12 -8.52 -17.27
C ALA A 419 32.95 -7.65 -18.20
N LYS A 420 33.87 -8.28 -18.96
CA LYS A 420 34.64 -7.64 -20.04
C LYS A 420 33.76 -7.12 -21.21
N ASN A 421 32.58 -7.71 -21.41
CA ASN A 421 31.63 -7.40 -22.49
C ASN A 421 30.32 -6.77 -21.93
N GLY A 422 30.42 -5.69 -21.18
CA GLY A 422 29.27 -5.02 -20.56
C GLY A 422 28.14 -4.66 -21.54
N LEU A 423 28.46 -4.25 -22.77
CA LEU A 423 27.45 -3.87 -23.79
C LEU A 423 26.47 -5.02 -24.13
N LYS A 424 26.96 -6.25 -24.26
CA LYS A 424 26.10 -7.42 -24.54
C LYS A 424 25.12 -7.68 -23.41
N LEU A 425 25.55 -7.56 -22.15
CA LEU A 425 24.68 -7.71 -20.97
C LEU A 425 23.62 -6.60 -20.91
N TRP A 426 24.00 -5.37 -21.24
CA TRP A 426 23.06 -4.25 -21.32
C TRP A 426 21.96 -4.51 -22.36
N ILE A 427 22.33 -4.93 -23.57
CA ILE A 427 21.36 -5.26 -24.63
C ILE A 427 20.45 -6.40 -24.18
N MET A 428 21.00 -7.45 -23.56
CA MET A 428 20.23 -8.56 -23.02
C MET A 428 19.23 -8.10 -21.95
N MET A 429 19.64 -7.22 -21.03
CA MET A 429 18.75 -6.69 -19.99
C MET A 429 17.61 -5.88 -20.59
N ILE A 430 17.89 -4.98 -21.53
CA ILE A 430 16.87 -4.17 -22.24
C ILE A 430 15.88 -5.09 -22.95
N THR A 431 16.37 -6.13 -23.64
CA THR A 431 15.54 -7.12 -24.34
C THR A 431 14.63 -7.87 -23.34
N CYS A 432 15.18 -8.30 -22.18
CA CYS A 432 14.41 -8.96 -21.14
C CYS A 432 13.33 -8.05 -20.55
N TYR A 433 13.64 -6.76 -20.31
CA TYR A 433 12.62 -5.79 -19.88
C TYR A 433 11.53 -5.60 -20.93
N GLY A 434 11.90 -5.48 -22.19
CA GLY A 434 10.93 -5.37 -23.31
C GLY A 434 10.03 -6.60 -23.40
N ALA A 435 10.59 -7.80 -23.34
CA ALA A 435 9.84 -9.05 -23.35
C ALA A 435 8.87 -9.17 -22.16
N MET A 436 9.32 -8.81 -20.95
CA MET A 436 8.47 -8.82 -19.76
C MET A 436 7.35 -7.78 -19.85
N PHE A 437 7.66 -6.57 -20.32
CA PHE A 437 6.66 -5.53 -20.58
C PHE A 437 5.58 -6.02 -21.54
N LEU A 438 5.96 -6.59 -22.66
CA LEU A 438 5.02 -7.16 -23.64
C LEU A 438 4.17 -8.30 -23.01
N ALA A 439 4.79 -9.19 -22.27
CA ALA A 439 4.06 -10.29 -21.63
C ALA A 439 3.02 -9.82 -20.59
N ILE A 440 3.27 -8.69 -19.89
CA ILE A 440 2.32 -8.11 -18.94
C ILE A 440 1.20 -7.37 -19.67
N HIS A 441 1.53 -6.58 -20.72
CA HIS A 441 0.56 -5.74 -21.43
C HIS A 441 -0.29 -6.52 -22.43
N PHE A 442 0.22 -7.65 -22.93
CA PHE A 442 -0.49 -8.51 -23.88
C PHE A 442 -0.72 -9.91 -23.28
N PRO A 443 -1.53 -10.01 -22.19
CA PRO A 443 -1.78 -11.30 -21.54
C PRO A 443 -2.55 -12.25 -22.44
N LEU A 444 -2.14 -13.52 -22.46
CA LEU A 444 -2.81 -14.61 -23.21
C LEU A 444 -4.07 -15.13 -22.48
N SER A 445 -4.39 -14.58 -21.31
CA SER A 445 -5.55 -14.97 -20.50
C SER A 445 -6.53 -13.83 -20.34
N SER A 446 -7.81 -14.16 -20.25
CA SER A 446 -8.87 -13.28 -19.78
C SER A 446 -9.23 -13.62 -18.34
N GLU A 447 -9.78 -12.64 -17.60
CA GLU A 447 -10.18 -12.83 -16.21
C GLU A 447 -11.39 -11.98 -15.83
N ILE A 448 -12.24 -12.52 -14.94
CA ILE A 448 -13.22 -11.76 -14.16
C ILE A 448 -12.73 -11.78 -12.71
N VAL A 449 -12.69 -10.62 -12.08
CA VAL A 449 -12.18 -10.44 -10.71
C VAL A 449 -13.26 -9.80 -9.87
N TYR A 450 -13.69 -10.49 -8.81
CA TYR A 450 -14.56 -9.97 -7.77
C TYR A 450 -13.65 -9.56 -6.59
N PHE A 451 -13.52 -8.25 -6.37
CA PHE A 451 -12.63 -7.73 -5.33
C PHE A 451 -13.22 -7.89 -3.93
N ASP A 452 -12.39 -8.20 -2.96
CA ASP A 452 -12.71 -8.01 -1.55
C ASP A 452 -12.39 -6.55 -1.15
N ILE A 453 -13.39 -5.71 -1.25
CA ILE A 453 -13.29 -4.29 -0.86
C ILE A 453 -13.95 -4.00 0.49
N GLY A 454 -14.29 -5.06 1.24
CA GLY A 454 -15.18 -5.01 2.40
C GLY A 454 -16.64 -5.05 1.97
N GLN A 455 -17.50 -4.22 2.56
CA GLN A 455 -18.89 -4.10 2.14
C GLN A 455 -18.94 -3.32 0.84
N GLY A 456 -19.68 -3.87 -0.17
CA GLY A 456 -19.88 -3.26 -1.47
C GLY A 456 -19.47 -4.14 -2.65
N ASP A 457 -19.75 -3.69 -3.85
CA ASP A 457 -19.48 -4.38 -5.10
C ASP A 457 -18.34 -3.72 -5.88
N CYS A 458 -17.44 -4.53 -6.41
CA CYS A 458 -16.45 -4.12 -7.37
C CYS A 458 -16.00 -5.32 -8.19
N THR A 459 -16.29 -5.31 -9.48
CA THR A 459 -15.95 -6.39 -10.39
C THR A 459 -15.18 -5.86 -11.59
N LEU A 460 -14.11 -6.54 -11.99
CA LEU A 460 -13.30 -6.23 -13.17
C LEU A 460 -13.40 -7.36 -14.17
N ILE A 461 -13.67 -7.04 -15.41
CA ILE A 461 -13.62 -7.95 -16.56
C ILE A 461 -12.47 -7.50 -17.45
N ARG A 462 -11.48 -8.35 -17.63
CA ARG A 462 -10.30 -8.07 -18.44
C ARG A 462 -10.17 -9.11 -19.55
N SER A 463 -10.28 -8.65 -20.78
CA SER A 463 -10.16 -9.52 -21.96
C SER A 463 -8.70 -9.84 -22.29
N ARG A 464 -8.48 -10.84 -23.16
CA ARG A 464 -7.14 -11.18 -23.66
C ARG A 464 -6.48 -9.98 -24.33
N PHE A 465 -5.15 -9.88 -24.20
CA PHE A 465 -4.34 -8.81 -24.76
C PHE A 465 -4.74 -7.42 -24.26
N ASN A 466 -5.49 -7.35 -23.14
CA ASN A 466 -6.07 -6.10 -22.63
C ASN A 466 -6.87 -5.32 -23.68
N ARG A 467 -7.54 -6.03 -24.62
CA ARG A 467 -8.32 -5.39 -25.69
C ARG A 467 -9.47 -4.57 -25.16
N GLU A 468 -10.07 -5.06 -24.08
CA GLU A 468 -11.17 -4.39 -23.42
C GLU A 468 -11.09 -4.62 -21.91
N ILE A 469 -11.25 -3.55 -21.17
CA ILE A 469 -11.25 -3.50 -19.70
C ILE A 469 -12.59 -2.90 -19.28
N ILE A 470 -13.43 -3.73 -18.67
CA ILE A 470 -14.74 -3.34 -18.15
C ILE A 470 -14.68 -3.42 -16.62
N MET A 471 -15.24 -2.43 -15.98
CA MET A 471 -15.45 -2.46 -14.52
C MET A 471 -16.94 -2.30 -14.22
N ILE A 472 -17.45 -3.05 -13.25
CA ILE A 472 -18.81 -2.98 -12.74
C ILE A 472 -18.71 -2.63 -11.27
N ASP A 473 -19.20 -1.46 -10.93
CA ASP A 473 -19.10 -0.82 -9.62
C ASP A 473 -17.65 -0.63 -9.13
N THR A 474 -17.48 0.19 -8.12
CA THR A 474 -16.16 0.57 -7.58
C THR A 474 -16.03 0.28 -6.10
N GLY A 475 -17.15 -0.08 -5.47
CA GLY A 475 -17.22 -0.19 -4.03
C GLY A 475 -17.09 1.15 -3.31
N GLY A 476 -16.94 1.08 -2.02
CA GLY A 476 -16.69 2.24 -1.19
C GLY A 476 -17.26 2.09 0.21
N LYS A 477 -16.98 3.07 1.06
CA LYS A 477 -17.50 3.08 2.42
C LYS A 477 -18.69 4.03 2.52
N VAL A 478 -19.80 3.52 3.03
CA VAL A 478 -20.94 4.36 3.38
C VAL A 478 -20.52 5.29 4.53
N SER A 479 -20.52 6.60 4.29
CA SER A 479 -20.29 7.61 5.33
C SER A 479 -21.63 8.21 5.73
N PHE A 480 -22.16 7.80 6.89
CA PHE A 480 -23.36 8.42 7.44
C PHE A 480 -23.00 9.74 8.10
N ASN A 481 -23.68 10.84 7.73
CA ASN A 481 -23.68 12.16 8.37
C ASN A 481 -22.42 12.45 9.25
N THR A 482 -21.24 12.30 8.68
CA THR A 482 -20.00 12.56 9.40
C THR A 482 -19.76 14.05 9.53
N GLN A 483 -19.60 14.52 10.76
CA GLN A 483 -19.18 15.89 11.04
C GLN A 483 -17.80 16.12 10.39
N LYS A 484 -17.44 17.39 10.10
CA LYS A 484 -16.18 17.73 9.41
C LYS A 484 -14.94 17.12 10.07
N TRP A 485 -14.90 17.07 11.42
CA TRP A 485 -13.79 16.50 12.18
C TRP A 485 -13.64 14.97 12.04
N GLN A 486 -14.73 14.27 11.69
CA GLN A 486 -14.75 12.82 11.52
C GLN A 486 -14.25 12.36 10.15
N LYS A 487 -14.21 13.27 9.16
CA LYS A 487 -13.80 12.93 7.81
C LYS A 487 -12.33 12.50 7.77
N ARG A 488 -12.08 11.33 7.20
CA ARG A 488 -10.74 10.77 7.00
C ARG A 488 -10.19 11.19 5.66
N LYS A 489 -8.90 11.54 5.64
CA LYS A 489 -8.15 11.91 4.43
C LYS A 489 -7.31 10.75 3.89
N GLY A 490 -7.23 9.62 4.62
CA GLY A 490 -6.44 8.46 4.21
C GLY A 490 -6.87 7.88 2.87
N ARG A 491 -5.98 7.11 2.25
CA ARG A 491 -6.23 6.46 0.97
C ARG A 491 -7.44 5.53 1.01
N THR A 492 -8.20 5.53 -0.08
CA THR A 492 -9.39 4.68 -0.23
C THR A 492 -9.02 3.25 -0.63
N ASN A 493 -9.97 2.31 -0.46
CA ASN A 493 -9.82 0.96 -0.99
C ASN A 493 -9.75 0.97 -2.54
N GLY A 494 -10.39 1.96 -3.18
CA GLY A 494 -10.27 2.18 -4.61
C GLY A 494 -8.83 2.36 -5.08
N GLU A 495 -8.04 3.17 -4.36
CA GLU A 495 -6.62 3.38 -4.67
C GLU A 495 -5.74 2.19 -4.27
N THR A 496 -5.93 1.68 -3.03
CA THR A 496 -5.00 0.71 -2.44
C THR A 496 -5.23 -0.72 -2.94
N ILE A 497 -6.43 -1.05 -3.38
CA ILE A 497 -6.80 -2.37 -3.90
C ILE A 497 -6.99 -2.31 -5.41
N VAL A 498 -7.98 -1.55 -5.89
CA VAL A 498 -8.43 -1.61 -7.29
C VAL A 498 -7.41 -0.98 -8.24
N ALA A 499 -7.04 0.29 -8.03
CA ALA A 499 -6.05 0.96 -8.88
C ALA A 499 -4.69 0.27 -8.79
N ASN A 500 -4.28 -0.17 -7.60
CA ASN A 500 -3.05 -0.92 -7.40
C ASN A 500 -3.04 -2.26 -8.17
N TYR A 501 -4.17 -3.00 -8.16
CA TYR A 501 -4.34 -4.22 -8.97
C TYR A 501 -4.19 -3.92 -10.46
N LEU A 502 -4.91 -2.91 -10.97
CA LEU A 502 -4.86 -2.51 -12.38
C LEU A 502 -3.43 -2.14 -12.81
N LEU A 503 -2.75 -1.31 -12.02
CA LEU A 503 -1.35 -0.95 -12.26
C LEU A 503 -0.44 -2.17 -12.27
N SER A 504 -0.66 -3.14 -11.36
CA SER A 504 0.12 -4.39 -11.32
C SER A 504 -0.06 -5.25 -12.58
N LYS A 505 -1.19 -5.11 -13.27
CA LYS A 505 -1.47 -5.79 -14.55
C LYS A 505 -1.07 -4.96 -15.78
N GLY A 506 -0.38 -3.84 -15.59
CA GLY A 506 0.00 -2.94 -16.69
C GLY A 506 -1.17 -2.16 -17.29
N VAL A 507 -2.30 -2.07 -16.57
CA VAL A 507 -3.51 -1.39 -17.05
C VAL A 507 -3.49 0.05 -16.58
N LYS A 508 -3.56 1.01 -17.54
CA LYS A 508 -3.67 2.44 -17.27
C LYS A 508 -5.07 2.99 -17.50
N LYS A 509 -5.94 2.21 -18.15
CA LYS A 509 -7.18 2.70 -18.75
C LYS A 509 -8.27 1.66 -18.59
N ILE A 510 -9.45 2.10 -18.19
CA ILE A 510 -10.71 1.36 -18.19
C ILE A 510 -11.50 1.85 -19.38
N ASP A 511 -11.97 0.93 -20.24
CA ASP A 511 -12.74 1.31 -21.44
C ASP A 511 -14.17 1.67 -21.06
N ARG A 512 -14.83 0.88 -20.21
CA ARG A 512 -16.19 1.12 -19.71
C ARG A 512 -16.28 0.83 -18.21
N LEU A 513 -16.80 1.80 -17.46
CA LEU A 513 -17.19 1.65 -16.06
C LEU A 513 -18.69 1.70 -15.94
N TYR A 514 -19.31 0.61 -15.53
CA TYR A 514 -20.73 0.56 -15.18
C TYR A 514 -20.90 0.82 -13.69
N LEU A 515 -21.70 1.83 -13.33
CA LEU A 515 -22.12 2.07 -11.96
C LEU A 515 -23.58 1.67 -11.87
N THR A 516 -23.86 0.58 -11.15
CA THR A 516 -25.18 -0.05 -11.17
C THR A 516 -26.27 0.84 -10.58
N HIS A 517 -25.95 1.60 -9.52
CA HIS A 517 -26.85 2.57 -8.86
C HIS A 517 -26.03 3.55 -8.01
N GLN A 518 -26.68 4.50 -7.30
CA GLN A 518 -25.98 5.62 -6.64
C GLN A 518 -25.39 5.34 -5.25
N ASP A 519 -25.66 4.19 -4.64
CA ASP A 519 -25.27 3.93 -3.26
C ASP A 519 -23.75 3.91 -3.06
N ALA A 520 -23.32 4.37 -1.89
CA ALA A 520 -21.91 4.63 -1.64
C ALA A 520 -21.03 3.38 -1.72
N ASP A 521 -21.55 2.22 -1.37
CA ASP A 521 -20.84 0.94 -1.44
C ASP A 521 -20.72 0.39 -2.88
N HIS A 522 -21.24 1.11 -3.87
CA HIS A 522 -21.05 0.87 -5.30
C HIS A 522 -20.22 1.96 -5.99
N VAL A 523 -20.35 3.24 -5.56
CA VAL A 523 -19.79 4.35 -6.33
C VAL A 523 -18.79 5.22 -5.57
N ALA A 524 -18.58 5.03 -4.25
CA ALA A 524 -17.77 5.99 -3.48
C ALA A 524 -16.26 5.96 -3.80
N ASN A 525 -15.75 4.86 -4.33
CA ASN A 525 -14.34 4.79 -4.74
C ASN A 525 -14.09 5.29 -6.18
N PHE A 526 -15.13 5.58 -6.96
CA PHE A 526 -15.00 6.04 -8.33
C PHE A 526 -14.09 7.27 -8.50
N PRO A 527 -14.25 8.35 -7.70
CA PRO A 527 -13.38 9.52 -7.85
C PRO A 527 -11.90 9.18 -7.62
N SER A 528 -11.59 8.39 -6.61
CA SER A 528 -10.21 8.05 -6.27
C SER A 528 -9.55 7.12 -7.28
N ILE A 529 -10.29 6.21 -7.91
CA ILE A 529 -9.80 5.35 -9.00
C ILE A 529 -9.49 6.20 -10.23
N SER A 530 -10.38 7.13 -10.60
CA SER A 530 -10.22 7.99 -11.78
C SER A 530 -8.99 8.91 -11.73
N GLN A 531 -8.53 9.30 -10.52
CA GLN A 531 -7.30 10.08 -10.34
C GLN A 531 -6.03 9.29 -10.70
N THR A 532 -6.09 7.97 -10.70
CA THR A 532 -4.94 7.09 -10.96
C THR A 532 -5.05 6.36 -12.29
N ILE A 533 -6.25 5.96 -12.67
CA ILE A 533 -6.58 5.17 -13.87
C ILE A 533 -7.52 5.98 -14.75
N GLU A 534 -7.16 6.16 -16.01
CA GLU A 534 -8.02 6.82 -16.99
C GLU A 534 -9.30 5.98 -17.20
N ILE A 535 -10.47 6.61 -17.19
CA ILE A 535 -11.74 5.97 -17.50
C ILE A 535 -12.34 6.67 -18.74
N LYS A 536 -12.54 5.91 -19.81
CA LYS A 536 -13.03 6.49 -21.08
C LYS A 536 -14.52 6.84 -21.01
N GLN A 537 -15.32 5.93 -20.45
CA GLN A 537 -16.76 6.05 -20.40
C GLN A 537 -17.31 5.52 -19.09
N VAL A 538 -18.20 6.28 -18.49
CA VAL A 538 -19.00 5.88 -17.30
C VAL A 538 -20.42 5.68 -17.77
N ILE A 539 -20.99 4.52 -17.46
CA ILE A 539 -22.34 4.13 -17.84
C ILE A 539 -23.17 3.96 -16.55
N VAL A 540 -24.28 4.66 -16.50
CA VAL A 540 -25.17 4.70 -15.33
C VAL A 540 -26.63 4.46 -15.73
N PRO A 541 -27.53 4.05 -14.82
CA PRO A 541 -28.97 4.05 -15.11
C PRO A 541 -29.40 5.46 -15.50
N ARG A 542 -30.25 5.57 -16.54
CA ARG A 542 -30.77 6.86 -17.00
C ARG A 542 -31.49 7.62 -15.89
N GLY A 543 -31.10 8.87 -15.69
CA GLY A 543 -31.58 9.76 -14.63
C GLY A 543 -30.59 9.91 -13.47
N MET A 544 -29.71 8.92 -13.22
CA MET A 544 -28.67 9.02 -12.20
C MET A 544 -27.68 10.13 -12.50
N GLU A 545 -27.33 10.36 -13.76
CA GLU A 545 -26.42 11.42 -14.24
C GLU A 545 -26.90 12.83 -13.86
N ASN A 546 -28.18 12.99 -13.59
CA ASN A 546 -28.79 14.28 -13.24
C ASN A 546 -28.77 14.58 -11.75
N LEU A 547 -28.48 13.57 -10.91
CA LEU A 547 -28.49 13.70 -9.46
C LEU A 547 -27.36 14.63 -8.96
N ALA A 548 -27.68 15.53 -8.03
CA ALA A 548 -26.70 16.43 -7.42
C ALA A 548 -25.59 15.66 -6.68
N SER A 549 -25.93 14.55 -6.02
CA SER A 549 -24.99 13.66 -5.34
C SER A 549 -23.98 13.03 -6.31
N PHE A 550 -24.42 12.64 -7.49
CA PHE A 550 -23.57 12.04 -8.52
C PHE A 550 -22.71 13.11 -9.23
N LYS A 551 -23.29 14.26 -9.59
CA LYS A 551 -22.56 15.40 -10.16
C LYS A 551 -21.40 15.83 -9.28
N LYS A 552 -21.61 15.90 -7.97
CA LYS A 552 -20.53 16.18 -7.02
C LYS A 552 -19.40 15.14 -7.06
N ARG A 553 -19.72 13.85 -7.24
CA ARG A 553 -18.70 12.82 -7.40
C ARG A 553 -17.91 12.95 -8.71
N ILE A 554 -18.56 13.42 -9.78
CA ILE A 554 -17.87 13.74 -11.03
C ILE A 554 -16.92 14.92 -10.84
N GLU A 555 -17.34 15.98 -10.14
CA GLU A 555 -16.46 17.12 -9.79
C GLU A 555 -15.23 16.71 -8.97
N GLU A 556 -15.38 15.72 -8.09
CA GLU A 556 -14.28 15.14 -7.29
C GLU A 556 -13.40 14.15 -8.10
N SER A 557 -13.82 13.77 -9.30
CA SER A 557 -13.14 12.82 -10.19
C SER A 557 -12.22 13.51 -11.20
N ALA A 558 -11.45 12.73 -11.95
CA ALA A 558 -10.65 13.21 -13.08
C ALA A 558 -11.42 13.12 -14.42
N ILE A 559 -12.75 13.03 -14.39
CA ILE A 559 -13.61 12.78 -15.55
C ILE A 559 -14.61 13.92 -15.71
N GLY A 560 -14.86 14.34 -16.96
CA GLY A 560 -15.92 15.27 -17.28
C GLY A 560 -17.29 14.59 -17.48
N LEU A 561 -18.37 15.37 -17.35
CA LEU A 561 -19.74 14.89 -17.57
C LEU A 561 -19.97 14.35 -18.99
N GLU A 562 -19.22 14.80 -19.97
CA GLU A 562 -19.26 14.33 -21.35
C GLU A 562 -18.90 12.85 -21.51
N SER A 563 -18.18 12.30 -20.57
CA SER A 563 -17.83 10.88 -20.52
C SER A 563 -18.88 10.01 -19.84
N VAL A 564 -19.94 10.60 -19.28
CA VAL A 564 -21.04 9.91 -18.59
C VAL A 564 -22.23 9.71 -19.50
N ARG A 565 -22.71 8.46 -19.58
CA ARG A 565 -23.90 8.10 -20.37
C ARG A 565 -24.94 7.43 -19.50
N GLY A 566 -26.14 8.03 -19.38
CA GLY A 566 -27.32 7.42 -18.79
C GLY A 566 -27.98 6.48 -19.82
N VAL A 567 -28.30 5.24 -19.41
CA VAL A 567 -28.83 4.21 -20.32
C VAL A 567 -30.07 3.52 -19.76
N THR A 568 -30.90 3.03 -20.69
CA THR A 568 -31.94 2.04 -20.48
C THR A 568 -31.73 0.89 -21.47
N THR A 569 -32.49 -0.22 -21.31
CA THR A 569 -32.44 -1.33 -22.27
C THR A 569 -32.85 -0.93 -23.68
N GLN A 570 -33.55 0.20 -23.84
CA GLN A 570 -34.02 0.69 -25.18
C GLN A 570 -32.94 1.47 -25.92
N ASP A 571 -31.99 2.08 -25.20
CA ASP A 571 -30.95 2.96 -25.77
C ASP A 571 -29.56 2.37 -25.76
N TYR A 572 -29.43 1.24 -25.12
CA TYR A 572 -28.13 0.58 -24.99
C TYR A 572 -27.90 -0.36 -26.17
N ASP A 573 -26.84 -0.13 -26.91
CA ASP A 573 -26.41 -1.03 -27.97
C ASP A 573 -25.67 -2.22 -27.35
N ASP A 574 -26.37 -3.34 -27.27
CA ASP A 574 -25.78 -4.60 -26.83
C ASP A 574 -24.59 -4.96 -27.71
N SER A 575 -23.49 -5.37 -27.10
CA SER A 575 -22.40 -6.01 -27.83
C SER A 575 -22.58 -7.53 -27.82
N ASP A 576 -21.90 -8.22 -28.73
CA ASP A 576 -21.97 -9.70 -28.81
C ASP A 576 -21.75 -10.41 -27.48
N ASN A 577 -20.95 -9.81 -26.59
CA ASN A 577 -20.58 -10.43 -25.31
C ASN A 577 -21.24 -9.78 -24.09
N LEU A 578 -21.85 -8.58 -24.20
CA LEU A 578 -22.44 -7.86 -23.07
C LEU A 578 -23.81 -7.32 -23.44
N ARG A 579 -24.81 -7.67 -22.64
CA ARG A 579 -26.20 -7.23 -22.78
C ARG A 579 -26.69 -6.53 -21.52
N LEU A 580 -27.41 -5.44 -21.68
CA LEU A 580 -28.11 -4.74 -20.61
C LEU A 580 -29.54 -5.27 -20.50
N LEU A 581 -29.90 -5.84 -19.36
CA LEU A 581 -31.20 -6.46 -19.14
C LEU A 581 -32.16 -5.58 -18.32
N HIS A 582 -31.66 -4.58 -17.62
CA HIS A 582 -32.40 -3.64 -16.77
C HIS A 582 -31.54 -2.38 -16.52
N PRO A 583 -32.12 -1.17 -16.32
CA PRO A 583 -33.56 -0.83 -16.30
C PRO A 583 -34.15 -0.61 -17.69
N SER A 584 -35.47 -0.78 -17.81
CA SER A 584 -36.21 -0.48 -19.05
C SER A 584 -36.67 0.97 -19.16
N GLU A 585 -36.71 1.70 -18.05
CA GLU A 585 -37.21 3.07 -17.92
C GLU A 585 -36.19 3.94 -17.18
N SER A 586 -36.33 5.27 -17.32
CA SER A 586 -35.53 6.21 -16.55
C SER A 586 -35.91 6.24 -15.10
N GLY A 587 -34.95 6.24 -14.20
CA GLY A 587 -35.17 6.24 -12.76
C GLY A 587 -34.37 7.33 -12.01
N ARG A 588 -34.10 7.11 -10.74
CA ARG A 588 -33.31 7.99 -9.88
C ARG A 588 -31.97 7.36 -9.45
N GLY A 589 -31.58 6.22 -10.06
CA GLY A 589 -30.39 5.48 -9.70
C GLY A 589 -30.45 4.85 -8.31
N THR A 590 -31.65 4.45 -7.88
CA THR A 590 -31.86 3.68 -6.64
C THR A 590 -31.60 2.18 -6.90
N ASN A 591 -31.73 1.34 -5.87
CA ASN A 591 -31.60 -0.11 -6.02
C ASN A 591 -32.58 -0.66 -7.07
N ASP A 592 -33.80 -0.11 -7.15
CA ASP A 592 -34.80 -0.50 -8.14
C ASP A 592 -34.35 -0.22 -9.59
N ASP A 593 -33.46 0.73 -9.78
CA ASP A 593 -32.93 1.12 -11.10
C ASP A 593 -31.59 0.44 -11.43
N SER A 594 -31.13 -0.53 -10.61
CA SER A 594 -29.81 -1.16 -10.78
C SER A 594 -29.59 -1.70 -12.18
N LEU A 595 -28.45 -1.38 -12.80
CA LEU A 595 -28.05 -2.00 -14.05
C LEU A 595 -27.87 -3.51 -13.87
N VAL A 596 -28.62 -4.30 -14.63
CA VAL A 596 -28.41 -5.74 -14.74
C VAL A 596 -27.67 -6.06 -16.02
N LEU A 597 -26.46 -6.60 -15.86
CA LEU A 597 -25.57 -6.90 -16.97
C LEU A 597 -25.42 -8.41 -17.14
N TRP A 598 -25.61 -8.90 -18.34
CA TRP A 598 -25.27 -10.26 -18.73
C TRP A 598 -24.02 -10.24 -19.62
N TYR A 599 -23.07 -11.10 -19.33
CA TYR A 599 -21.79 -11.14 -20.01
C TYR A 599 -21.37 -12.55 -20.38
N ASP A 600 -21.05 -12.79 -21.65
CA ASP A 600 -20.43 -14.04 -22.10
C ASP A 600 -18.91 -13.98 -21.94
N PHE A 601 -18.42 -14.63 -20.90
CA PHE A 601 -16.99 -14.76 -20.67
C PHE A 601 -16.42 -15.98 -21.42
N ASN A 602 -16.27 -15.84 -22.75
CA ASN A 602 -15.74 -16.92 -23.58
C ASN A 602 -16.51 -18.25 -23.43
N GLY A 603 -17.82 -18.23 -23.47
CA GLY A 603 -18.72 -19.37 -23.33
C GLY A 603 -19.13 -19.69 -21.90
N ILE A 604 -18.77 -18.85 -20.91
CA ILE A 604 -19.32 -18.90 -19.55
C ILE A 604 -20.21 -17.68 -19.39
N LYS A 605 -21.48 -17.90 -19.18
CA LYS A 605 -22.49 -16.86 -19.02
C LYS A 605 -22.49 -16.34 -17.60
N CYS A 606 -22.25 -15.05 -17.40
CA CYS A 606 -22.24 -14.40 -16.10
C CYS A 606 -23.33 -13.35 -16.04
N ILE A 607 -24.02 -13.23 -14.91
CA ILE A 607 -25.00 -12.18 -14.66
C ILE A 607 -24.64 -11.38 -13.41
N PHE A 608 -24.73 -10.05 -13.51
CA PHE A 608 -24.46 -9.09 -12.45
C PHE A 608 -25.71 -8.28 -12.24
N THR A 609 -26.29 -8.33 -11.04
CA THR A 609 -27.62 -7.77 -10.76
C THR A 609 -27.56 -6.48 -9.94
N GLY A 610 -26.34 -5.97 -9.61
CA GLY A 610 -26.23 -4.86 -8.65
C GLY A 610 -27.01 -5.17 -7.39
N ASP A 611 -27.79 -4.21 -6.91
CA ASP A 611 -28.63 -4.38 -5.73
C ASP A 611 -30.14 -4.48 -6.06
N LEU A 612 -30.44 -4.94 -7.29
CA LEU A 612 -31.80 -5.06 -7.78
C LEU A 612 -32.67 -5.89 -6.82
N PRO A 613 -33.82 -5.37 -6.37
CA PRO A 613 -34.78 -6.10 -5.53
C PRO A 613 -35.50 -7.20 -6.29
N GLN A 614 -36.17 -8.12 -5.54
CA GLN A 614 -36.93 -9.23 -6.10
C GLN A 614 -38.00 -8.81 -7.11
N ALA A 615 -38.60 -7.61 -6.96
CA ALA A 615 -39.55 -7.07 -7.92
C ALA A 615 -38.92 -6.83 -9.30
N GLY A 616 -37.74 -6.20 -9.34
CA GLY A 616 -36.97 -6.00 -10.57
C GLY A 616 -36.45 -7.30 -11.15
N GLU A 617 -36.02 -8.28 -10.33
CA GLU A 617 -35.66 -9.62 -10.80
C GLU A 617 -36.79 -10.30 -11.57
N LYS A 618 -38.05 -10.17 -11.10
CA LYS A 618 -39.23 -10.67 -11.80
C LYS A 618 -39.46 -9.97 -13.13
N GLU A 619 -39.23 -8.67 -13.18
CA GLU A 619 -39.28 -7.91 -14.43
C GLU A 619 -38.26 -8.41 -15.45
N VAL A 620 -36.98 -8.62 -15.02
CA VAL A 620 -35.92 -9.14 -15.87
C VAL A 620 -36.31 -10.49 -16.48
N ILE A 621 -36.79 -11.47 -15.67
CA ILE A 621 -37.15 -12.79 -16.20
C ILE A 621 -38.41 -12.79 -17.04
N ALA A 622 -39.31 -11.83 -16.83
CA ALA A 622 -40.52 -11.67 -17.64
C ALA A 622 -40.19 -11.09 -19.04
N LYS A 623 -39.27 -10.09 -19.10
CA LYS A 623 -38.85 -9.47 -20.34
C LYS A 623 -37.83 -10.30 -21.14
N HIS A 624 -37.02 -11.12 -20.44
CA HIS A 624 -35.96 -11.93 -21.01
C HIS A 624 -36.15 -13.42 -20.64
N PRO A 625 -37.23 -14.06 -21.12
CA PRO A 625 -37.53 -15.46 -20.74
C PRO A 625 -36.50 -16.47 -21.20
N GLU A 626 -35.63 -16.13 -22.15
CA GLU A 626 -34.55 -16.98 -22.66
C GLU A 626 -33.26 -16.90 -21.81
N ILE A 627 -33.18 -15.95 -20.85
CA ILE A 627 -31.94 -15.69 -20.15
C ILE A 627 -31.52 -16.86 -19.25
N ASN A 628 -30.26 -17.21 -19.31
CA ASN A 628 -29.61 -18.17 -18.40
C ASN A 628 -28.19 -17.68 -18.08
N ALA A 629 -27.65 -18.14 -16.95
CA ALA A 629 -26.27 -17.83 -16.57
C ALA A 629 -25.61 -19.03 -15.86
N ASP A 630 -24.31 -19.23 -16.09
CA ASP A 630 -23.52 -20.21 -15.36
C ASP A 630 -23.08 -19.66 -13.99
N ILE A 631 -22.83 -18.34 -13.91
CA ILE A 631 -22.40 -17.65 -12.70
C ILE A 631 -23.36 -16.50 -12.40
N LEU A 632 -23.90 -16.48 -11.20
CA LEU A 632 -24.72 -15.41 -10.65
C LEU A 632 -23.89 -14.60 -9.65
N LYS A 633 -23.66 -13.30 -9.87
CA LYS A 633 -23.33 -12.39 -8.80
C LYS A 633 -24.63 -12.04 -8.09
N THR A 634 -24.77 -12.49 -6.84
CA THR A 634 -26.01 -12.31 -6.07
C THR A 634 -26.32 -10.83 -5.87
N GLY A 635 -27.60 -10.48 -5.95
CA GLY A 635 -28.05 -9.13 -5.71
C GLY A 635 -27.87 -8.68 -4.26
N HIS A 636 -27.64 -7.41 -4.07
CA HIS A 636 -27.61 -6.69 -2.79
C HIS A 636 -26.80 -7.42 -1.71
N HIS A 637 -25.58 -7.85 -2.09
CA HIS A 637 -24.60 -8.52 -1.22
C HIS A 637 -25.11 -9.79 -0.53
N GLY A 638 -26.15 -10.43 -1.11
CA GLY A 638 -26.84 -11.56 -0.49
C GLY A 638 -27.91 -11.14 0.52
N SER A 639 -28.52 -9.95 0.38
CA SER A 639 -29.68 -9.50 1.15
C SER A 639 -30.90 -10.37 0.88
N LYS A 640 -31.78 -10.49 1.86
CA LYS A 640 -33.08 -11.13 1.71
C LYS A 640 -34.04 -10.39 0.75
N THR A 641 -33.74 -9.16 0.39
CA THR A 641 -34.52 -8.35 -0.55
C THR A 641 -34.29 -8.70 -2.01
N SER A 642 -33.25 -9.49 -2.31
CA SER A 642 -32.82 -9.91 -3.65
C SER A 642 -32.62 -11.42 -3.73
N THR A 643 -32.25 -11.92 -4.90
CA THR A 643 -31.95 -13.36 -5.14
C THR A 643 -33.14 -14.25 -4.84
N SER A 644 -34.27 -13.92 -5.50
CA SER A 644 -35.55 -14.64 -5.31
C SER A 644 -35.47 -16.10 -5.78
N PRO A 645 -36.22 -17.05 -5.17
CA PRO A 645 -36.26 -18.45 -5.63
C PRO A 645 -36.72 -18.60 -7.08
N GLU A 646 -37.58 -17.72 -7.56
CA GLU A 646 -38.08 -17.71 -8.93
C GLU A 646 -36.99 -17.32 -9.91
N PHE A 647 -36.25 -16.25 -9.61
CA PHE A 647 -35.12 -15.76 -10.41
C PHE A 647 -34.01 -16.81 -10.48
N VAL A 648 -33.62 -17.39 -9.34
CA VAL A 648 -32.60 -18.43 -9.25
C VAL A 648 -32.99 -19.68 -10.08
N ARG A 649 -34.24 -20.14 -9.99
CA ARG A 649 -34.71 -21.26 -10.80
C ARG A 649 -34.70 -20.96 -12.29
N ARG A 650 -35.08 -19.73 -12.68
CA ARG A 650 -35.13 -19.33 -14.08
C ARG A 650 -33.76 -19.23 -14.72
N ILE A 651 -32.83 -18.54 -14.03
CA ILE A 651 -31.46 -18.37 -14.51
C ILE A 651 -30.65 -19.66 -14.44
N ASN A 652 -30.96 -20.53 -13.47
CA ASN A 652 -30.32 -21.84 -13.25
C ASN A 652 -28.79 -21.75 -13.16
N PRO A 653 -28.22 -20.91 -12.27
CA PRO A 653 -26.78 -20.74 -12.18
C PRO A 653 -26.11 -21.97 -11.56
N LYS A 654 -24.88 -22.22 -11.96
CA LYS A 654 -24.06 -23.34 -11.46
C LYS A 654 -23.17 -22.92 -10.28
N LEU A 655 -22.98 -21.61 -10.11
CA LEU A 655 -22.23 -21.01 -9.02
C LEU A 655 -22.77 -19.60 -8.72
N ALA A 656 -22.90 -19.28 -7.43
CA ALA A 656 -23.20 -17.94 -6.97
C ALA A 656 -21.96 -17.29 -6.36
N ILE A 657 -21.73 -16.01 -6.65
CA ILE A 657 -20.68 -15.18 -6.03
C ILE A 657 -21.37 -14.12 -5.17
N ILE A 658 -20.95 -14.02 -3.91
CA ILE A 658 -21.49 -13.06 -2.94
C ILE A 658 -20.38 -12.08 -2.56
N SER A 659 -20.51 -10.82 -2.94
CA SER A 659 -19.59 -9.76 -2.50
C SER A 659 -20.14 -9.15 -1.20
N CYS A 660 -19.48 -9.39 -0.09
CA CYS A 660 -19.86 -8.85 1.21
C CYS A 660 -18.66 -8.70 2.14
N GLY A 661 -18.74 -7.81 3.12
CA GLY A 661 -17.66 -7.57 4.09
C GLY A 661 -17.63 -8.62 5.20
N ARG A 662 -16.45 -8.91 5.74
CA ARG A 662 -16.27 -9.70 6.96
C ARG A 662 -16.90 -8.95 8.14
N ASN A 663 -17.66 -9.66 8.98
CA ASN A 663 -18.31 -9.08 10.17
C ASN A 663 -19.08 -7.79 9.86
N ASN A 664 -19.76 -7.75 8.69
CA ASN A 664 -20.51 -6.56 8.31
C ASN A 664 -21.76 -6.37 9.21
N ARG A 665 -22.06 -5.11 9.49
CA ARG A 665 -23.18 -4.72 10.38
C ARG A 665 -24.58 -5.02 9.82
N TYR A 666 -24.68 -5.33 8.52
CA TYR A 666 -25.96 -5.62 7.85
C TYR A 666 -26.34 -7.10 7.95
N GLY A 667 -25.44 -7.95 8.45
CA GLY A 667 -25.64 -9.39 8.55
C GLY A 667 -25.71 -10.10 7.19
N HIS A 668 -25.09 -9.51 6.15
CA HIS A 668 -24.99 -10.14 4.83
C HIS A 668 -23.86 -11.18 4.76
N PRO A 669 -24.07 -12.30 4.04
CA PRO A 669 -25.31 -12.71 3.38
C PRO A 669 -26.36 -13.18 4.38
N ASN A 670 -27.64 -12.80 4.14
CA ASN A 670 -28.73 -13.21 5.00
C ASN A 670 -29.03 -14.72 4.84
N GLN A 671 -29.57 -15.33 5.91
CA GLN A 671 -29.87 -16.75 5.93
C GLN A 671 -30.91 -17.16 4.88
N GLU A 672 -31.85 -16.27 4.57
CA GLU A 672 -32.86 -16.47 3.54
C GLU A 672 -32.25 -16.66 2.17
N THR A 673 -31.28 -15.81 1.79
CA THR A 673 -30.56 -15.93 0.52
C THR A 673 -29.76 -17.22 0.46
N LEU A 674 -29.06 -17.58 1.56
CA LEU A 674 -28.31 -18.83 1.64
C LEU A 674 -29.24 -20.06 1.54
N LYS A 675 -30.43 -20.04 2.17
CA LYS A 675 -31.44 -21.08 2.04
C LYS A 675 -31.94 -21.21 0.60
N THR A 676 -32.19 -20.07 -0.08
CA THR A 676 -32.61 -20.07 -1.49
C THR A 676 -31.59 -20.78 -2.36
N LEU A 677 -30.29 -20.45 -2.22
CA LEU A 677 -29.22 -21.09 -2.99
C LEU A 677 -29.04 -22.57 -2.64
N ASN A 678 -29.08 -22.92 -1.34
CA ASN A 678 -28.96 -24.31 -0.89
C ASN A 678 -30.13 -25.17 -1.36
N ASN A 679 -31.38 -24.67 -1.30
CA ASN A 679 -32.56 -25.37 -1.77
C ASN A 679 -32.53 -25.62 -3.30
N ALA A 680 -31.88 -24.73 -4.04
CA ALA A 680 -31.66 -24.87 -5.46
C ALA A 680 -30.41 -25.73 -5.79
N GLY A 681 -29.68 -26.21 -4.79
CA GLY A 681 -28.44 -26.98 -4.97
C GLY A 681 -27.26 -26.18 -5.57
N ILE A 682 -27.27 -24.85 -5.41
CA ILE A 682 -26.28 -23.96 -6.01
C ILE A 682 -25.16 -23.67 -5.00
N PRO A 683 -23.92 -24.08 -5.28
CA PRO A 683 -22.76 -23.72 -4.46
C PRO A 683 -22.48 -22.21 -4.55
N TYR A 684 -21.95 -21.63 -3.47
CA TYR A 684 -21.62 -20.21 -3.44
C TYR A 684 -20.24 -19.96 -2.83
N LEU A 685 -19.61 -18.86 -3.27
CA LEU A 685 -18.38 -18.32 -2.72
C LEU A 685 -18.63 -16.86 -2.29
N SER A 686 -18.15 -16.48 -1.10
CA SER A 686 -18.25 -15.08 -0.63
C SER A 686 -16.87 -14.45 -0.50
N THR A 687 -16.75 -13.17 -0.83
CA THR A 687 -15.51 -12.41 -0.64
C THR A 687 -15.15 -12.30 0.85
N ALA A 688 -16.13 -12.30 1.75
CA ALA A 688 -15.89 -12.32 3.19
C ALA A 688 -15.08 -13.55 3.65
N ASN A 689 -15.34 -14.73 3.09
CA ASN A 689 -14.69 -15.96 3.48
C ASN A 689 -13.42 -16.26 2.69
N TYR A 690 -13.42 -15.92 1.40
CA TYR A 690 -12.39 -16.35 0.45
C TYR A 690 -11.52 -15.20 -0.05
N GLY A 691 -11.73 -13.95 0.39
CA GLY A 691 -11.07 -12.78 -0.17
C GLY A 691 -11.45 -12.58 -1.64
N MET A 692 -10.57 -11.99 -2.43
CA MET A 692 -10.78 -11.80 -3.87
C MET A 692 -11.01 -13.13 -4.58
N ILE A 693 -12.07 -13.18 -5.39
CA ILE A 693 -12.42 -14.35 -6.21
C ILE A 693 -12.12 -14.01 -7.67
N LYS A 694 -11.38 -14.87 -8.36
CA LYS A 694 -11.00 -14.65 -9.74
C LYS A 694 -11.33 -15.87 -10.61
N LEU A 695 -12.12 -15.63 -11.66
CA LEU A 695 -12.33 -16.55 -12.75
C LEU A 695 -11.30 -16.26 -13.85
N ARG A 696 -10.48 -17.22 -14.23
CA ARG A 696 -9.45 -17.05 -15.26
C ARG A 696 -9.58 -18.08 -16.37
N LYS A 697 -9.45 -17.63 -17.62
CA LYS A 697 -9.41 -18.52 -18.80
C LYS A 697 -8.14 -18.26 -19.59
N ASN A 698 -7.28 -19.27 -19.69
CA ASN A 698 -6.10 -19.27 -20.57
C ASN A 698 -6.48 -19.74 -21.97
N PHE A 699 -5.64 -19.41 -22.97
CA PHE A 699 -5.90 -19.67 -24.39
C PHE A 699 -6.29 -21.14 -24.69
N ALA A 700 -5.55 -22.10 -24.16
CA ALA A 700 -5.72 -23.53 -24.45
C ALA A 700 -6.24 -24.36 -23.26
N LYS A 701 -6.63 -23.74 -22.13
CA LYS A 701 -7.01 -24.44 -20.91
C LYS A 701 -8.44 -24.12 -20.49
N MET A 702 -9.06 -25.06 -19.80
CA MET A 702 -10.34 -24.87 -19.14
C MET A 702 -10.25 -23.67 -18.17
N PRO A 703 -11.34 -22.91 -18.03
CA PRO A 703 -11.43 -21.87 -17.03
C PRO A 703 -11.31 -22.46 -15.62
N TYR A 704 -10.71 -21.70 -14.71
CA TYR A 704 -10.51 -22.10 -13.32
C TYR A 704 -10.73 -20.92 -12.39
N LEU A 705 -11.11 -21.24 -11.14
CA LEU A 705 -11.28 -20.27 -10.07
C LEU A 705 -10.03 -20.20 -9.20
N CYS A 706 -9.65 -18.98 -8.83
CA CYS A 706 -8.65 -18.69 -7.80
C CYS A 706 -9.32 -17.88 -6.70
N VAL A 707 -8.97 -18.16 -5.45
CA VAL A 707 -9.42 -17.38 -4.28
C VAL A 707 -8.20 -16.93 -3.47
N TYR A 708 -8.31 -15.81 -2.81
CA TYR A 708 -7.22 -15.19 -2.05
C TYR A 708 -7.61 -15.07 -0.57
N GLY A 709 -8.05 -16.19 0.05
CA GLY A 709 -8.26 -16.27 1.49
C GLY A 709 -6.93 -16.34 2.24
N ASP A 710 -6.88 -15.88 3.46
CA ASP A 710 -5.79 -16.00 4.44
C ASP A 710 -4.34 -15.83 3.93
N GLY A 711 -4.14 -14.99 2.88
CA GLY A 711 -2.82 -14.61 2.36
C GLY A 711 -2.07 -15.70 1.60
N THR A 712 -2.60 -16.91 1.54
CA THR A 712 -2.12 -17.94 0.63
C THR A 712 -3.07 -18.02 -0.55
N ALA A 713 -2.56 -17.76 -1.76
CA ALA A 713 -3.26 -18.11 -2.97
C ALA A 713 -3.44 -19.63 -2.96
N SER A 714 -4.44 -20.10 -2.26
CA SER A 714 -4.89 -21.48 -2.44
C SER A 714 -5.52 -21.50 -3.82
N ARG A 715 -4.72 -21.94 -4.79
CA ARG A 715 -5.23 -22.29 -6.10
C ARG A 715 -6.20 -23.42 -5.86
N PHE A 716 -7.46 -23.12 -5.66
CA PHE A 716 -8.52 -24.06 -5.94
C PHE A 716 -8.48 -24.26 -7.46
N ASN A 717 -7.54 -25.06 -7.92
CA ASN A 717 -7.56 -25.66 -9.24
C ASN A 717 -8.71 -26.70 -9.30
N LEU A 718 -9.90 -26.28 -8.85
CA LEU A 718 -11.10 -26.99 -9.20
C LEU A 718 -11.39 -26.59 -10.66
N PRO A 719 -11.16 -27.47 -11.64
CA PRO A 719 -11.65 -27.17 -12.96
C PRO A 719 -13.15 -26.92 -12.81
N LEU A 720 -13.63 -25.80 -13.35
CA LEU A 720 -15.04 -25.41 -13.31
C LEU A 720 -15.96 -26.59 -13.68
N ARG A 721 -15.50 -27.53 -14.51
CA ARG A 721 -16.16 -28.80 -14.79
C ARG A 721 -16.48 -29.67 -13.56
N ARG A 722 -15.72 -29.59 -12.46
CA ARG A 722 -16.08 -30.34 -11.24
C ARG A 722 -17.15 -29.64 -10.42
N LEU A 723 -17.10 -28.30 -10.33
CA LEU A 723 -18.18 -27.48 -9.77
C LEU A 723 -19.44 -27.53 -10.66
N LEU A 724 -19.24 -27.54 -11.98
CA LEU A 724 -20.33 -27.58 -12.97
C LEU A 724 -20.87 -29.01 -13.26
N ARG A 725 -20.26 -30.06 -12.73
CA ARG A 725 -20.69 -31.47 -12.91
C ARG A 725 -21.47 -32.08 -11.74
N HIS A 726 -21.57 -31.41 -10.61
CA HIS A 726 -22.47 -31.84 -9.55
C HIS A 726 -23.90 -31.43 -9.91
N ASN A 727 -24.49 -32.28 -10.77
CA ASN A 727 -25.92 -32.44 -10.82
C ASN A 727 -26.21 -33.53 -9.76
N PRO A 728 -26.89 -33.27 -8.65
CA PRO A 728 -27.44 -34.34 -7.84
C PRO A 728 -28.57 -34.95 -8.66
N LYS A 729 -28.32 -36.10 -9.24
CA LYS A 729 -29.39 -37.04 -9.58
C LYS A 729 -29.87 -37.64 -8.27
N GLY A 730 -31.12 -37.44 -7.94
CA GLY A 730 -31.87 -38.04 -6.86
C GLY A 730 -32.61 -36.99 -6.08
#